data_f6aa19ec6b1d94697f688d747f37c946
#
_entry.id   f6aa19ec6b1d94697f688d747f37c946
#
_cell.length_a   1.000
_cell.length_b   1.000
_cell.length_c   1.000
_cell.angle_alpha   90.00
_cell.angle_beta   90.00
_cell.angle_gamma   90.00
#
_symmetry.space_group_name_H-M   'P 1'
#
loop_
_entity.id
_entity.type
_entity.pdbx_description
1 polymer ?
#
loop_
_entity_poly.entity_id
_entity_poly.type
_entity_poly.pdbx_seq_one_letter_code
_entity_poly.pdbx_strand_id
1 'polypeptide(L)'
;MKLSELFNPNEFAARHLSFGDEAALLEALGEKSMDEFVGNTVPQSIRMPSELDLPEALTEADALAKLKGIASKNVINKSYIGLGYYPTRVPNVILRNVLENPGWYTAYTPYQAEIAQGRLEALLNFQQVCIDLTGFPVAGASLLDEATAAAEAMAMAHRVGKVKSERFFVDERVYPQTLDVMKTRAKYFGFELVVGDFAKADDGEYFGALFQYVGKDGDVQDLQSVIGRLKTKGTIVAVAADIMSLVLLKSPAKLGADIALGNTQRFGVPMGFGGPHAAYFAFKDEFKRSAPGRIIGVSKDASGKPALRMALSTREQHIRREKATSNICTAQALLANLAGMYAVYHGPEGVKRIANRIHALASAFADALVSDGLKVVHEVFFDTVTVDFGSKEKADKAFQTALELGYNLRRVSDTQIAAAFHETSVREDLAVLYYAFTGNNTFTLSDDVKGRLKTEFLRQDNILRHPVFNRYHTEHEMLRYLKKLEDRDLAMNRSMISLGSCTMKLNATAEMLPITWAEFSDIHPYAPETQTAGYRELLTDMENSLKAITGFDAISFQPNSGAQGEYSGMLAIRRYQEAQGEAHRNICLIPKSAHGTNPATAAMLGLKVVVVDTDEHGNVNIDDLKAKAEQHRDALSAIMITYPSTHGVYEEGIRDICRIIHENGGQVYMDGANLNAQIGIMQPAEVGADVLHMNLHKTFCIPHGGGGPGMGPIGLKAHLAPFAPGHVLTDTHSASAGQTAVAAAAFGSASILPITWMYLTMMGKQGMEQATRWALLNANYVAKRLGEDYPVLYTGKNGRVAHECIVDLRPLKAESGITETDIAKRLMDYGFHAPTVSFRVAGTLMIEPTESESKAELDRFIAALKQIKQEVLKVESGEWPKDDNPLVNAPHTAADVTGEWAHPYSREEAVFPLPFVRENKFWPSVNRVDDVYGDRNLVCTCPPTEAYED
;
A
#
# COMPACT_ATOMS: atom_id res chain seq x y z
N MET A 1 36.85 -32.09 -12.70
CA MET A 1 35.83 -31.37 -11.92
C MET A 1 36.56 -30.48 -10.93
N LYS A 2 36.42 -29.17 -10.99
CA LYS A 2 37.02 -28.26 -10.01
C LYS A 2 36.04 -28.03 -8.88
N LEU A 3 36.49 -28.13 -7.64
CA LEU A 3 35.64 -27.94 -6.47
C LEU A 3 34.99 -26.55 -6.45
N SER A 4 35.74 -25.50 -6.90
CA SER A 4 35.22 -24.14 -7.01
C SER A 4 34.05 -23.99 -7.98
N GLU A 5 33.93 -24.86 -8.98
CA GLU A 5 32.82 -24.86 -9.95
C GLU A 5 31.53 -25.51 -9.38
N LEU A 6 31.67 -26.23 -8.25
CA LEU A 6 30.54 -26.89 -7.58
C LEU A 6 29.89 -26.00 -6.53
N PHE A 7 30.53 -24.90 -6.15
CA PHE A 7 29.95 -23.90 -5.26
C PHE A 7 29.55 -22.68 -6.12
N ASN A 8 28.26 -22.55 -6.39
CA ASN A 8 27.72 -21.45 -7.18
C ASN A 8 27.00 -20.44 -6.28
N PRO A 9 27.63 -19.32 -5.90
CA PRO A 9 26.97 -18.29 -5.10
C PRO A 9 25.81 -17.61 -5.85
N ASN A 10 25.81 -17.66 -7.19
CA ASN A 10 24.78 -17.08 -8.05
C ASN A 10 23.63 -18.08 -8.35
N GLU A 11 23.45 -19.11 -7.54
CA GLU A 11 22.38 -20.12 -7.74
C GLU A 11 21.00 -19.48 -7.79
N PHE A 12 20.72 -18.53 -6.92
CA PHE A 12 19.42 -17.85 -6.86
C PHE A 12 19.16 -17.02 -8.13
N ALA A 13 20.16 -16.29 -8.65
CA ALA A 13 19.99 -15.55 -9.89
C ALA A 13 19.56 -16.45 -11.05
N ALA A 14 20.08 -17.69 -11.11
CA ALA A 14 19.69 -18.68 -12.12
C ALA A 14 18.28 -19.25 -11.93
N ARG A 15 17.66 -19.07 -10.74
CA ARG A 15 16.26 -19.43 -10.46
C ARG A 15 15.31 -18.27 -10.68
N HIS A 16 15.81 -17.03 -10.59
CA HIS A 16 15.06 -15.81 -10.84
C HIS A 16 15.05 -15.43 -12.33
N LEU A 17 16.15 -15.70 -13.04
CA LEU A 17 16.36 -15.37 -14.46
C LEU A 17 16.46 -16.65 -15.29
N SER A 18 15.84 -16.67 -16.46
CA SER A 18 15.83 -17.84 -17.36
C SER A 18 17.07 -17.88 -18.26
N PHE A 19 18.28 -17.93 -17.69
CA PHE A 19 19.54 -17.86 -18.44
C PHE A 19 19.64 -18.83 -19.63
N GLY A 20 18.94 -19.98 -19.58
CA GLY A 20 18.89 -20.92 -20.71
C GLY A 20 18.20 -20.37 -21.96
N ASP A 21 17.41 -19.31 -21.83
CA ASP A 21 16.66 -18.69 -22.93
C ASP A 21 17.42 -17.55 -23.63
N GLU A 22 18.54 -17.06 -23.06
CA GLU A 22 19.25 -15.85 -23.51
C GLU A 22 19.57 -15.88 -25.01
N ALA A 23 20.18 -16.96 -25.46
CA ALA A 23 20.59 -17.10 -26.87
C ALA A 23 19.39 -17.00 -27.83
N ALA A 24 18.27 -17.63 -27.50
CA ALA A 24 17.07 -17.61 -28.33
C ALA A 24 16.38 -16.23 -28.34
N LEU A 25 16.40 -15.51 -27.23
CA LEU A 25 15.85 -14.16 -27.13
C LEU A 25 16.72 -13.16 -27.93
N LEU A 26 18.03 -13.22 -27.79
CA LEU A 26 18.97 -12.40 -28.55
C LEU A 26 18.90 -12.67 -30.06
N GLU A 27 18.82 -13.94 -30.47
CA GLU A 27 18.66 -14.32 -31.87
C GLU A 27 17.39 -13.71 -32.47
N ALA A 28 16.26 -13.77 -31.75
CA ALA A 28 15.03 -13.18 -32.20
C ALA A 28 15.11 -11.66 -32.40
N LEU A 29 16.00 -10.98 -31.67
CA LEU A 29 16.28 -9.56 -31.79
C LEU A 29 17.35 -9.21 -32.81
N GLY A 30 18.08 -10.22 -33.33
CA GLY A 30 19.21 -10.02 -34.23
C GLY A 30 20.50 -9.53 -33.56
N GLU A 31 20.63 -9.76 -32.24
CA GLU A 31 21.79 -9.35 -31.43
C GLU A 31 22.74 -10.54 -31.19
N LYS A 32 24.03 -10.27 -31.05
CA LYS A 32 25.05 -11.32 -30.88
C LYS A 32 25.37 -11.60 -29.42
N SER A 33 25.11 -10.63 -28.56
CA SER A 33 25.40 -10.73 -27.12
C SER A 33 24.53 -9.77 -26.32
N MET A 34 24.39 -10.02 -25.02
CA MET A 34 23.73 -9.14 -24.08
C MET A 34 24.38 -7.74 -24.06
N ASP A 35 25.71 -7.64 -24.16
CA ASP A 35 26.40 -6.35 -24.14
C ASP A 35 26.13 -5.53 -25.41
N GLU A 36 26.04 -6.17 -26.58
CA GLU A 36 25.64 -5.52 -27.81
C GLU A 36 24.21 -5.03 -27.74
N PHE A 37 23.32 -5.86 -27.24
CA PHE A 37 21.90 -5.52 -27.01
C PHE A 37 21.74 -4.32 -26.08
N VAL A 38 22.37 -4.34 -24.90
CA VAL A 38 22.36 -3.21 -23.96
C VAL A 38 22.98 -1.97 -24.59
N GLY A 39 24.06 -2.19 -25.37
CA GLY A 39 24.72 -1.17 -26.19
C GLY A 39 23.79 -0.42 -27.15
N ASN A 40 22.90 -1.15 -27.77
CA ASN A 40 21.90 -0.64 -28.72
C ASN A 40 20.63 -0.06 -28.06
N THR A 41 20.37 -0.43 -26.80
CA THR A 41 19.13 -0.08 -26.10
C THR A 41 19.29 1.13 -25.17
N VAL A 42 20.41 1.19 -24.42
CA VAL A 42 20.65 2.21 -23.38
C VAL A 42 21.54 3.33 -23.92
N PRO A 43 21.16 4.61 -23.78
CA PRO A 43 22.01 5.73 -24.19
C PRO A 43 23.37 5.73 -23.47
N GLN A 44 24.46 5.97 -24.23
CA GLN A 44 25.82 6.02 -23.67
C GLN A 44 25.96 7.05 -22.55
N SER A 45 25.27 8.19 -22.70
CA SER A 45 25.36 9.35 -21.80
C SER A 45 24.90 9.09 -20.35
N ILE A 46 24.10 8.05 -20.12
CA ILE A 46 23.56 7.74 -18.79
C ILE A 46 24.25 6.55 -18.13
N ARG A 47 25.06 5.76 -18.86
CA ARG A 47 25.65 4.53 -18.35
C ARG A 47 26.62 4.80 -17.21
N MET A 48 26.58 3.93 -16.22
CA MET A 48 27.57 3.92 -15.14
C MET A 48 28.96 3.66 -15.68
N PRO A 49 29.97 4.36 -15.15
CA PRO A 49 31.37 4.14 -15.54
C PRO A 49 32.02 2.94 -14.82
N SER A 50 31.41 2.44 -13.74
CA SER A 50 31.92 1.38 -12.87
C SER A 50 30.88 0.32 -12.62
N GLU A 51 31.33 -0.86 -12.19
CA GLU A 51 30.44 -1.91 -11.70
C GLU A 51 29.66 -1.46 -10.46
N LEU A 52 28.51 -2.11 -10.22
CA LEU A 52 27.67 -1.86 -9.07
C LEU A 52 28.39 -2.26 -7.76
N ASP A 53 28.48 -1.35 -6.81
CA ASP A 53 29.15 -1.57 -5.51
C ASP A 53 28.21 -2.26 -4.51
N LEU A 54 27.89 -3.53 -4.78
CA LEU A 54 27.15 -4.41 -3.89
C LEU A 54 27.99 -5.64 -3.51
N PRO A 55 27.70 -6.29 -2.38
CA PRO A 55 28.29 -7.57 -2.03
C PRO A 55 28.03 -8.66 -3.07
N GLU A 56 28.87 -9.69 -3.07
CA GLU A 56 28.62 -10.91 -3.83
C GLU A 56 27.35 -11.60 -3.33
N ALA A 57 26.69 -12.35 -4.21
CA ALA A 57 25.50 -13.11 -3.90
C ALA A 57 25.77 -14.18 -2.82
N LEU A 58 24.77 -14.41 -1.99
CA LEU A 58 24.71 -15.55 -1.07
C LEU A 58 23.74 -16.60 -1.61
N THR A 59 23.96 -17.86 -1.23
CA THR A 59 22.97 -18.91 -1.45
C THR A 59 21.71 -18.61 -0.61
N GLU A 60 20.56 -19.18 -0.96
CA GLU A 60 19.32 -19.08 -0.19
C GLU A 60 19.51 -19.46 1.28
N ALA A 61 20.22 -20.56 1.53
CA ALA A 61 20.49 -21.05 2.88
C ALA A 61 21.39 -20.08 3.68
N ASP A 62 22.45 -19.55 3.07
CA ASP A 62 23.37 -18.63 3.73
C ASP A 62 22.71 -17.26 3.98
N ALA A 63 21.89 -16.79 3.05
CA ALA A 63 21.13 -15.54 3.20
C ALA A 63 20.12 -15.65 4.36
N LEU A 64 19.36 -16.75 4.43
CA LEU A 64 18.42 -17.01 5.54
C LEU A 64 19.17 -17.11 6.88
N ALA A 65 20.31 -17.80 6.91
CA ALA A 65 21.12 -17.93 8.12
C ALA A 65 21.68 -16.57 8.58
N LYS A 66 22.18 -15.76 7.65
CA LYS A 66 22.67 -14.38 7.93
C LYS A 66 21.54 -13.51 8.46
N LEU A 67 20.40 -13.51 7.79
CA LEU A 67 19.23 -12.73 8.23
C LEU A 67 18.72 -13.17 9.61
N LYS A 68 18.72 -14.48 9.89
CA LYS A 68 18.36 -15.00 11.23
C LYS A 68 19.34 -14.53 12.29
N GLY A 69 20.64 -14.45 11.96
CA GLY A 69 21.67 -13.88 12.84
C GLY A 69 21.41 -12.38 13.13
N ILE A 70 20.98 -11.61 12.14
CA ILE A 70 20.55 -10.21 12.30
C ILE A 70 19.29 -10.13 13.17
N ALA A 71 18.25 -10.88 12.80
CA ALA A 71 16.98 -10.92 13.52
C ALA A 71 17.13 -11.25 15.02
N SER A 72 18.02 -12.21 15.35
CA SER A 72 18.28 -12.66 16.73
C SER A 72 18.88 -11.60 17.63
N LYS A 73 19.32 -10.47 17.09
CA LYS A 73 19.78 -9.30 17.87
C LYS A 73 18.62 -8.47 18.41
N ASN A 74 17.41 -8.66 17.88
CA ASN A 74 16.20 -8.06 18.43
C ASN A 74 15.79 -8.75 19.74
N VAL A 75 15.26 -7.98 20.69
CA VAL A 75 14.77 -8.48 21.97
C VAL A 75 13.25 -8.36 21.98
N ILE A 76 12.56 -9.51 22.04
CA ILE A 76 11.09 -9.55 22.02
C ILE A 76 10.60 -9.52 23.48
N ASN A 77 10.26 -8.32 23.95
CA ASN A 77 9.57 -8.13 25.22
C ASN A 77 8.05 -8.08 25.00
N LYS A 78 7.27 -8.48 26.01
CA LYS A 78 5.82 -8.30 26.00
C LYS A 78 5.47 -6.81 26.00
N SER A 79 4.82 -6.34 24.95
CA SER A 79 4.55 -4.92 24.75
C SER A 79 3.21 -4.51 25.34
N TYR A 80 3.23 -3.62 26.31
CA TYR A 80 2.09 -2.92 26.89
C TYR A 80 2.15 -1.40 26.62
N ILE A 81 2.82 -1.00 25.53
CA ILE A 81 3.00 0.40 25.14
C ILE A 81 1.70 1.01 24.64
N GLY A 82 0.97 0.29 23.78
CA GLY A 82 -0.26 0.78 23.17
C GLY A 82 -0.02 1.77 22.03
N LEU A 83 -0.68 2.93 22.06
CA LEU A 83 -0.59 4.00 21.05
C LEU A 83 -0.94 3.53 19.63
N GLY A 84 -1.97 2.68 19.52
CA GLY A 84 -2.48 2.21 18.23
C GLY A 84 -1.81 0.92 17.72
N TYR A 85 -0.84 0.34 18.45
CA TYR A 85 -0.18 -0.92 18.12
C TYR A 85 -0.24 -1.88 19.30
N TYR A 86 -0.78 -3.07 19.06
CA TYR A 86 -1.06 -4.03 20.13
C TYR A 86 -0.73 -5.46 19.67
N PRO A 87 -0.11 -6.28 20.53
CA PRO A 87 0.01 -7.70 20.26
C PRO A 87 -1.36 -8.35 20.02
N THR A 88 -1.47 -9.13 18.95
CA THR A 88 -2.68 -9.84 18.55
C THR A 88 -2.35 -11.25 18.09
N ARG A 89 -3.35 -12.10 17.91
CA ARG A 89 -3.17 -13.47 17.41
C ARG A 89 -3.70 -13.57 16.00
N VAL A 90 -2.81 -13.85 15.07
CA VAL A 90 -3.22 -14.22 13.71
C VAL A 90 -3.70 -15.66 13.74
N PRO A 91 -4.96 -15.99 13.39
CA PRO A 91 -5.40 -17.37 13.29
C PRO A 91 -4.54 -18.12 12.25
N ASN A 92 -4.02 -19.30 12.60
CA ASN A 92 -3.06 -20.01 11.75
C ASN A 92 -3.63 -20.35 10.37
N VAL A 93 -4.92 -20.63 10.26
CA VAL A 93 -5.59 -20.85 8.97
C VAL A 93 -5.56 -19.61 8.08
N ILE A 94 -5.61 -18.41 8.65
CA ILE A 94 -5.50 -17.14 7.91
C ILE A 94 -4.03 -16.86 7.59
N LEU A 95 -3.13 -17.01 8.56
CA LEU A 95 -1.70 -16.81 8.37
C LEU A 95 -1.19 -17.59 7.16
N ARG A 96 -1.41 -18.91 7.15
CA ARG A 96 -0.90 -19.79 6.11
C ARG A 96 -1.60 -19.64 4.77
N ASN A 97 -2.91 -19.39 4.76
CA ASN A 97 -3.70 -19.39 3.53
C ASN A 97 -4.01 -17.98 2.97
N VAL A 98 -3.52 -16.93 3.60
CA VAL A 98 -3.59 -15.56 3.08
C VAL A 98 -2.20 -14.91 3.07
N LEU A 99 -1.57 -14.71 4.24
CA LEU A 99 -0.31 -13.98 4.33
C LEU A 99 0.86 -14.75 3.69
N GLU A 100 0.91 -16.07 3.85
CA GLU A 100 1.95 -16.94 3.28
C GLU A 100 1.53 -17.59 1.94
N ASN A 101 0.36 -17.24 1.38
CA ASN A 101 -0.16 -17.87 0.17
C ASN A 101 0.06 -16.98 -1.06
N PRO A 102 0.87 -17.43 -2.04
CA PRO A 102 1.13 -16.66 -3.27
C PRO A 102 -0.13 -16.35 -4.09
N GLY A 103 -1.20 -17.15 -4.00
CA GLY A 103 -2.49 -16.85 -4.62
C GLY A 103 -3.13 -15.55 -4.11
N TRP A 104 -2.75 -15.11 -2.91
CA TRP A 104 -3.21 -13.85 -2.32
C TRP A 104 -2.18 -12.74 -2.44
N TYR A 105 -0.91 -12.98 -2.06
CA TYR A 105 0.07 -11.89 -1.99
C TYR A 105 0.66 -11.50 -3.35
N THR A 106 0.63 -12.35 -4.38
CA THR A 106 1.16 -12.01 -5.71
C THR A 106 0.13 -11.34 -6.64
N ALA A 107 -1.10 -11.15 -6.19
CA ALA A 107 -2.13 -10.49 -6.97
C ALA A 107 -1.94 -8.97 -7.04
N TYR A 108 -2.49 -8.36 -8.10
CA TYR A 108 -2.51 -6.90 -8.28
C TYR A 108 -3.80 -6.26 -7.75
N THR A 109 -3.84 -4.93 -7.71
CA THR A 109 -5.07 -4.16 -7.46
C THR A 109 -6.20 -4.64 -8.38
N PRO A 110 -7.43 -4.86 -7.86
CA PRO A 110 -8.50 -5.51 -8.62
C PRO A 110 -9.18 -4.58 -9.64
N TYR A 111 -8.40 -3.92 -10.50
CA TYR A 111 -8.92 -3.11 -11.60
C TYR A 111 -9.69 -3.93 -12.64
N GLN A 112 -9.31 -5.20 -12.82
CA GLN A 112 -9.98 -6.14 -13.69
C GLN A 112 -10.87 -7.03 -12.85
N ALA A 113 -12.10 -6.59 -12.66
CA ALA A 113 -13.04 -7.14 -11.69
C ALA A 113 -13.36 -8.62 -11.93
N GLU A 114 -13.48 -9.04 -13.19
CA GLU A 114 -13.90 -10.40 -13.57
C GLU A 114 -12.92 -11.49 -13.11
N ILE A 115 -11.65 -11.14 -12.94
CA ILE A 115 -10.58 -12.06 -12.48
C ILE A 115 -10.13 -11.76 -11.07
N ALA A 116 -10.92 -11.04 -10.28
CA ALA A 116 -10.59 -10.60 -8.93
C ALA A 116 -11.78 -10.68 -7.97
N GLN A 117 -12.78 -11.49 -8.26
CA GLN A 117 -14.04 -11.55 -7.50
C GLN A 117 -13.83 -12.04 -6.06
N GLY A 118 -12.84 -12.91 -5.82
CA GLY A 118 -12.51 -13.37 -4.47
C GLY A 118 -11.90 -12.28 -3.59
N ARG A 119 -10.91 -11.54 -4.09
CA ARG A 119 -10.30 -10.41 -3.35
C ARG A 119 -11.29 -9.26 -3.16
N LEU A 120 -12.14 -9.01 -4.16
CA LEU A 120 -13.19 -8.00 -4.05
C LEU A 120 -14.20 -8.38 -2.97
N GLU A 121 -14.59 -9.66 -2.84
CA GLU A 121 -15.43 -10.15 -1.75
C GLU A 121 -14.74 -9.98 -0.40
N ALA A 122 -13.45 -10.31 -0.30
CA ALA A 122 -12.69 -10.13 0.94
C ALA A 122 -12.60 -8.66 1.37
N LEU A 123 -12.38 -7.74 0.43
CA LEU A 123 -12.37 -6.29 0.70
C LEU A 123 -13.76 -5.75 1.02
N LEU A 124 -14.82 -6.28 0.43
CA LEU A 124 -16.19 -5.94 0.79
C LEU A 124 -16.52 -6.38 2.21
N ASN A 125 -16.07 -7.57 2.64
CA ASN A 125 -16.17 -8.03 4.02
C ASN A 125 -15.45 -7.08 4.98
N PHE A 126 -14.24 -6.62 4.65
CA PHE A 126 -13.52 -5.60 5.42
C PHE A 126 -14.31 -4.30 5.54
N GLN A 127 -14.86 -3.78 4.42
CA GLN A 127 -15.72 -2.60 4.46
C GLN A 127 -16.93 -2.80 5.38
N GLN A 128 -17.56 -3.97 5.31
CA GLN A 128 -18.72 -4.29 6.15
C GLN A 128 -18.36 -4.32 7.63
N VAL A 129 -17.21 -4.87 8.02
CA VAL A 129 -16.71 -4.80 9.40
C VAL A 129 -16.61 -3.35 9.86
N CYS A 130 -16.01 -2.49 9.04
CA CYS A 130 -15.87 -1.07 9.37
C CYS A 130 -17.22 -0.36 9.46
N ILE A 131 -18.15 -0.65 8.55
CA ILE A 131 -19.52 -0.13 8.54
C ILE A 131 -20.25 -0.51 9.84
N ASP A 132 -20.23 -1.78 10.20
CA ASP A 132 -20.94 -2.30 11.37
C ASP A 132 -20.38 -1.73 12.68
N LEU A 133 -19.06 -1.62 12.80
CA LEU A 133 -18.44 -1.13 14.03
C LEU A 133 -18.51 0.39 14.17
N THR A 134 -18.41 1.14 13.07
CA THR A 134 -18.48 2.61 13.10
C THR A 134 -19.89 3.16 13.02
N GLY A 135 -20.85 2.38 12.50
CA GLY A 135 -22.24 2.75 12.32
C GLY A 135 -22.48 3.67 11.10
N PHE A 136 -21.47 3.89 10.25
CA PHE A 136 -21.63 4.65 9.02
C PHE A 136 -22.09 3.76 7.86
N PRO A 137 -22.81 4.33 6.87
CA PRO A 137 -23.32 3.55 5.74
C PRO A 137 -22.26 3.21 4.67
N VAL A 138 -21.10 3.85 4.71
CA VAL A 138 -20.02 3.64 3.73
C VAL A 138 -18.66 3.62 4.43
N ALA A 139 -17.82 2.67 4.04
CA ALA A 139 -16.41 2.62 4.39
C ALA A 139 -15.55 2.36 3.14
N GLY A 140 -14.32 2.83 3.15
CA GLY A 140 -13.32 2.54 2.12
C GLY A 140 -12.69 1.15 2.29
N ALA A 141 -12.01 0.69 1.24
CA ALA A 141 -11.35 -0.62 1.23
C ALA A 141 -10.09 -0.70 2.10
N SER A 142 -9.31 0.36 2.23
CA SER A 142 -8.27 0.62 3.24
C SER A 142 -7.58 1.95 2.98
N LEU A 143 -6.87 2.47 3.99
CA LEU A 143 -5.87 3.51 3.87
C LEU A 143 -4.52 3.01 4.42
N LEU A 144 -3.48 3.87 4.43
CA LEU A 144 -2.10 3.47 4.73
C LEU A 144 -1.88 3.19 6.22
N ASP A 145 -2.27 4.13 7.08
CA ASP A 145 -2.24 4.04 8.54
C ASP A 145 -3.21 5.06 9.18
N GLU A 146 -3.38 5.01 10.52
CA GLU A 146 -4.30 5.91 11.22
C GLU A 146 -3.91 7.39 11.07
N ALA A 147 -2.62 7.70 11.14
CA ALA A 147 -2.14 9.08 11.08
C ALA A 147 -2.40 9.72 9.72
N THR A 148 -2.16 8.98 8.63
CA THR A 148 -2.50 9.43 7.27
C THR A 148 -4.01 9.50 7.06
N ALA A 149 -4.79 8.58 7.64
CA ALA A 149 -6.25 8.64 7.61
C ALA A 149 -6.78 9.89 8.32
N ALA A 150 -6.19 10.30 9.45
CA ALA A 150 -6.53 11.55 10.15
C ALA A 150 -6.23 12.79 9.30
N ALA A 151 -5.09 12.82 8.62
CA ALA A 151 -4.74 13.90 7.69
C ALA A 151 -5.69 13.95 6.47
N GLU A 152 -6.11 12.81 5.94
CA GLU A 152 -7.13 12.73 4.89
C GLU A 152 -8.52 13.19 5.38
N ALA A 153 -8.89 12.87 6.63
CA ALA A 153 -10.13 13.35 7.24
C ALA A 153 -10.15 14.88 7.37
N MET A 154 -9.04 15.48 7.77
CA MET A 154 -8.88 16.93 7.83
C MET A 154 -9.06 17.56 6.43
N ALA A 155 -8.37 17.04 5.42
CA ALA A 155 -8.49 17.53 4.05
C ALA A 155 -9.91 17.34 3.49
N MET A 156 -10.56 16.21 3.80
CA MET A 156 -11.94 15.94 3.40
C MET A 156 -12.92 16.87 4.11
N ALA A 157 -12.76 17.12 5.41
CA ALA A 157 -13.59 18.04 6.18
C ALA A 157 -13.60 19.46 5.57
N HIS A 158 -12.43 19.94 5.13
CA HIS A 158 -12.33 21.24 4.44
C HIS A 158 -13.09 21.26 3.10
N ARG A 159 -12.96 20.16 2.31
CA ARG A 159 -13.65 20.05 1.01
C ARG A 159 -15.17 20.00 1.10
N VAL A 160 -15.71 19.31 2.10
CA VAL A 160 -17.17 19.09 2.24
C VAL A 160 -17.82 20.06 3.21
N GLY A 161 -17.03 20.71 4.05
CA GLY A 161 -17.50 21.67 5.06
C GLY A 161 -18.02 22.97 4.45
N LYS A 162 -18.91 23.64 5.20
CA LYS A 162 -19.50 24.93 4.81
C LYS A 162 -18.95 26.10 5.62
N VAL A 163 -18.26 25.82 6.73
CA VAL A 163 -17.66 26.83 7.61
C VAL A 163 -16.45 27.46 6.91
N LYS A 164 -16.43 28.79 6.85
CA LYS A 164 -15.36 29.58 6.23
C LYS A 164 -14.29 29.91 7.25
N SER A 165 -13.52 28.89 7.65
CA SER A 165 -12.41 28.98 8.59
C SER A 165 -11.28 28.11 8.06
N GLU A 166 -10.05 28.47 8.33
CA GLU A 166 -8.86 27.64 8.07
C GLU A 166 -8.39 26.90 9.35
N ARG A 167 -9.18 26.95 10.42
CA ARG A 167 -8.87 26.35 11.71
C ARG A 167 -9.49 24.97 11.84
N PHE A 168 -8.67 23.99 12.27
CA PHE A 168 -9.09 22.62 12.55
C PHE A 168 -8.78 22.30 14.02
N PHE A 169 -9.76 21.84 14.76
CA PHE A 169 -9.58 21.45 16.16
C PHE A 169 -9.04 20.01 16.24
N VAL A 170 -8.04 19.79 17.10
CA VAL A 170 -7.52 18.46 17.42
C VAL A 170 -7.55 18.26 18.92
N ASP A 171 -8.22 17.21 19.36
CA ASP A 171 -8.23 16.77 20.76
C ASP A 171 -6.80 16.44 21.23
N GLU A 172 -6.37 16.99 22.34
CA GLU A 172 -5.02 16.76 22.90
C GLU A 172 -4.76 15.28 23.28
N ARG A 173 -5.82 14.47 23.35
CA ARG A 173 -5.75 13.03 23.60
C ARG A 173 -5.46 12.18 22.36
N VAL A 174 -5.37 12.80 21.18
CA VAL A 174 -4.94 12.15 19.92
C VAL A 174 -3.52 11.62 20.07
N TYR A 175 -3.22 10.50 19.44
CA TYR A 175 -1.90 9.90 19.48
C TYR A 175 -0.82 10.86 18.93
N PRO A 176 0.37 10.93 19.58
CA PRO A 176 1.42 11.87 19.18
C PRO A 176 1.84 11.74 17.71
N GLN A 177 1.98 10.52 17.20
CA GLN A 177 2.35 10.26 15.81
C GLN A 177 1.25 10.72 14.84
N THR A 178 -0.02 10.60 15.22
CA THR A 178 -1.15 11.09 14.41
C THR A 178 -1.12 12.61 14.31
N LEU A 179 -0.93 13.28 15.44
CA LEU A 179 -0.80 14.74 15.49
C LEU A 179 0.40 15.23 14.67
N ASP A 180 1.54 14.51 14.70
CA ASP A 180 2.76 14.87 13.95
C ASP A 180 2.49 14.87 12.43
N VAL A 181 1.90 13.80 11.89
CA VAL A 181 1.52 13.70 10.47
C VAL A 181 0.49 14.79 10.10
N MET A 182 -0.49 15.05 10.96
CA MET A 182 -1.48 16.11 10.72
C MET A 182 -0.82 17.49 10.63
N LYS A 183 0.14 17.80 11.50
CA LYS A 183 0.91 19.07 11.46
C LYS A 183 1.66 19.21 10.15
N THR A 184 2.32 18.14 9.69
CA THR A 184 3.02 18.12 8.40
C THR A 184 2.09 18.45 7.24
N ARG A 185 0.91 17.84 7.19
CA ARG A 185 -0.09 18.07 6.13
C ARG A 185 -0.75 19.44 6.23
N ALA A 186 -1.14 19.86 7.43
CA ALA A 186 -1.83 21.13 7.69
C ALA A 186 -1.03 22.34 7.20
N LYS A 187 0.30 22.34 7.42
CA LYS A 187 1.20 23.42 7.04
C LYS A 187 1.06 23.80 5.55
N TYR A 188 1.07 22.82 4.66
CA TYR A 188 1.05 23.06 3.22
C TYR A 188 -0.35 23.25 2.63
N PHE A 189 -1.39 22.85 3.38
CA PHE A 189 -2.76 23.21 3.08
C PHE A 189 -3.13 24.62 3.57
N GLY A 190 -2.28 25.24 4.38
CA GLY A 190 -2.55 26.54 5.00
C GLY A 190 -3.53 26.47 6.17
N PHE A 191 -3.67 25.28 6.80
CA PHE A 191 -4.57 25.09 7.93
C PHE A 191 -3.87 25.35 9.26
N GLU A 192 -4.60 25.99 10.19
CA GLU A 192 -4.20 26.18 11.58
C GLU A 192 -4.76 25.03 12.43
N LEU A 193 -3.88 24.21 13.05
CA LEU A 193 -4.29 23.20 14.00
C LEU A 193 -4.39 23.81 15.41
N VAL A 194 -5.58 23.73 15.99
CA VAL A 194 -5.86 24.14 17.37
C VAL A 194 -5.95 22.90 18.23
N VAL A 195 -4.86 22.59 18.95
CA VAL A 195 -4.79 21.43 19.85
C VAL A 195 -5.25 21.84 21.23
N GLY A 196 -6.20 21.13 21.82
CA GLY A 196 -6.73 21.50 23.14
C GLY A 196 -7.64 20.45 23.77
N ASP A 197 -8.13 20.82 24.95
CA ASP A 197 -9.09 20.04 25.72
C ASP A 197 -10.40 19.85 24.94
N PHE A 198 -10.80 18.60 24.74
CA PHE A 198 -12.01 18.26 24.00
C PHE A 198 -13.27 18.94 24.58
N ALA A 199 -13.35 19.15 25.89
CA ALA A 199 -14.49 19.79 26.53
C ALA A 199 -14.69 21.26 26.11
N LYS A 200 -13.62 21.90 25.61
CA LYS A 200 -13.60 23.30 25.12
C LYS A 200 -13.56 23.41 23.60
N ALA A 201 -13.75 22.31 22.89
CA ALA A 201 -13.65 22.28 21.43
C ALA A 201 -14.67 23.21 20.73
N ASP A 202 -15.77 23.55 21.39
CA ASP A 202 -16.79 24.48 20.87
C ASP A 202 -16.56 25.96 21.21
N ASP A 203 -15.46 26.33 21.89
CA ASP A 203 -15.14 27.72 22.18
C ASP A 203 -14.73 28.52 20.91
N GLY A 204 -14.36 27.83 19.83
CA GLY A 204 -13.96 28.45 18.56
C GLY A 204 -14.88 28.13 17.38
N GLU A 205 -14.51 28.67 16.21
CA GLU A 205 -15.09 28.34 14.92
C GLU A 205 -14.08 27.54 14.10
N TYR A 206 -14.44 26.32 13.72
CA TYR A 206 -13.57 25.36 13.04
C TYR A 206 -14.28 24.76 11.82
N PHE A 207 -13.57 24.62 10.69
CA PHE A 207 -14.13 23.87 9.55
C PHE A 207 -14.27 22.38 9.84
N GLY A 208 -13.43 21.84 10.73
CA GLY A 208 -13.48 20.45 11.17
C GLY A 208 -12.84 20.24 12.53
N ALA A 209 -13.07 19.07 13.10
CA ALA A 209 -12.49 18.63 14.37
C ALA A 209 -12.16 17.14 14.34
N LEU A 210 -11.11 16.73 15.06
CA LEU A 210 -10.74 15.33 15.30
C LEU A 210 -10.73 15.05 16.80
N PHE A 211 -11.45 14.02 17.23
CA PHE A 211 -11.45 13.49 18.59
C PHE A 211 -10.90 12.08 18.65
N GLN A 212 -10.22 11.75 19.75
CA GLN A 212 -9.78 10.38 20.05
C GLN A 212 -10.77 9.72 21.00
N TYR A 213 -11.44 8.63 20.60
CA TYR A 213 -12.52 8.03 21.39
C TYR A 213 -11.99 7.23 22.59
N VAL A 214 -10.91 6.45 22.42
CA VAL A 214 -10.09 6.01 23.55
C VAL A 214 -8.84 6.86 23.49
N GLY A 215 -8.69 7.76 24.47
CA GLY A 215 -7.58 8.71 24.51
C GLY A 215 -6.23 8.00 24.60
N LYS A 216 -5.15 8.70 24.22
CA LYS A 216 -3.78 8.16 24.29
C LYS A 216 -3.40 7.57 25.66
N ASP A 217 -3.99 8.07 26.75
CA ASP A 217 -3.73 7.63 28.11
C ASP A 217 -4.81 6.67 28.66
N GLY A 218 -5.72 6.23 27.80
CA GLY A 218 -6.70 5.17 28.03
C GLY A 218 -8.11 5.64 28.37
N ASP A 219 -8.31 6.93 28.63
CA ASP A 219 -9.60 7.47 29.06
C ASP A 219 -10.70 7.39 28.00
N VAL A 220 -11.92 7.12 28.45
CA VAL A 220 -13.14 7.17 27.64
C VAL A 220 -14.00 8.32 28.14
N GLN A 221 -14.32 9.26 27.24
CA GLN A 221 -15.05 10.49 27.55
C GLN A 221 -16.38 10.58 26.80
N ASP A 222 -17.29 11.41 27.30
CA ASP A 222 -18.55 11.74 26.61
C ASP A 222 -18.29 12.70 25.43
N LEU A 223 -18.01 12.15 24.27
CA LEU A 223 -17.86 12.91 23.03
C LEU A 223 -19.20 13.34 22.43
N GLN A 224 -20.32 12.67 22.77
CA GLN A 224 -21.63 12.95 22.16
C GLN A 224 -22.06 14.39 22.39
N SER A 225 -21.91 14.89 23.61
CA SER A 225 -22.30 16.24 24.00
C SER A 225 -21.52 17.32 23.25
N VAL A 226 -20.19 17.20 23.17
CA VAL A 226 -19.35 18.20 22.48
C VAL A 226 -19.54 18.13 20.96
N ILE A 227 -19.66 16.93 20.38
CA ILE A 227 -19.98 16.74 18.97
C ILE A 227 -21.30 17.43 18.62
N GLY A 228 -22.33 17.24 19.46
CA GLY A 228 -23.63 17.90 19.29
C GLY A 228 -23.51 19.43 19.21
N ARG A 229 -22.72 20.06 20.08
CA ARG A 229 -22.49 21.52 20.05
C ARG A 229 -21.74 21.97 18.81
N LEU A 230 -20.70 21.26 18.39
CA LEU A 230 -19.94 21.56 17.16
C LEU A 230 -20.82 21.43 15.91
N LYS A 231 -21.68 20.43 15.86
CA LYS A 231 -22.61 20.24 14.73
C LYS A 231 -23.59 21.40 14.57
N THR A 232 -24.01 22.07 15.65
CA THR A 232 -24.85 23.29 15.54
C THR A 232 -24.12 24.45 14.87
N LYS A 233 -22.78 24.47 14.89
CA LYS A 233 -21.91 25.45 14.21
C LYS A 233 -21.54 25.03 12.77
N GLY A 234 -21.94 23.82 12.33
CA GLY A 234 -21.63 23.31 10.99
C GLY A 234 -20.25 22.69 10.84
N THR A 235 -19.53 22.48 11.94
CA THR A 235 -18.21 21.84 11.95
C THR A 235 -18.34 20.38 11.52
N ILE A 236 -17.46 19.91 10.63
CA ILE A 236 -17.34 18.49 10.25
C ILE A 236 -16.52 17.77 11.33
N VAL A 237 -17.08 16.71 11.91
CA VAL A 237 -16.46 16.01 13.03
C VAL A 237 -15.98 14.64 12.63
N ALA A 238 -14.66 14.39 12.80
CA ALA A 238 -14.04 13.09 12.69
C ALA A 238 -13.74 12.51 14.09
N VAL A 239 -13.85 11.18 14.20
CA VAL A 239 -13.49 10.43 15.41
C VAL A 239 -12.49 9.35 15.04
N ALA A 240 -11.31 9.43 15.63
CA ALA A 240 -10.31 8.35 15.61
C ALA A 240 -10.66 7.36 16.74
N ALA A 241 -10.82 6.09 16.41
CA ALA A 241 -11.20 5.07 17.38
C ALA A 241 -10.47 3.74 17.13
N ASP A 242 -10.05 3.11 18.22
CA ASP A 242 -9.56 1.74 18.20
C ASP A 242 -10.70 0.80 17.77
N ILE A 243 -10.49 0.03 16.70
CA ILE A 243 -11.48 -0.88 16.13
C ILE A 243 -11.98 -1.93 17.17
N MET A 244 -11.11 -2.42 18.05
CA MET A 244 -11.48 -3.40 19.09
C MET A 244 -12.35 -2.76 20.17
N SER A 245 -12.10 -1.50 20.52
CA SER A 245 -12.93 -0.77 21.49
C SER A 245 -14.36 -0.58 20.98
N LEU A 246 -14.55 -0.41 19.67
CA LEU A 246 -15.86 -0.23 19.04
C LEU A 246 -16.73 -1.49 19.11
N VAL A 247 -16.17 -2.64 19.45
CA VAL A 247 -16.95 -3.85 19.73
C VAL A 247 -17.81 -3.68 20.98
N LEU A 248 -17.34 -2.90 21.97
CA LEU A 248 -18.03 -2.65 23.25
C LEU A 248 -18.62 -1.24 23.35
N LEU A 249 -18.03 -0.25 22.70
CA LEU A 249 -18.42 1.16 22.80
C LEU A 249 -19.44 1.56 21.71
N LYS A 250 -20.27 2.57 22.01
CA LYS A 250 -21.15 3.19 21.01
C LYS A 250 -20.37 3.55 19.76
N SER A 251 -20.97 3.33 18.60
CA SER A 251 -20.33 3.68 17.33
C SER A 251 -20.17 5.19 17.15
N PRO A 252 -19.11 5.66 16.48
CA PRO A 252 -18.91 7.08 16.16
C PRO A 252 -20.10 7.76 15.49
N ALA A 253 -20.81 7.06 14.60
CA ALA A 253 -22.02 7.59 13.97
C ALA A 253 -23.12 7.88 15.00
N LYS A 254 -23.30 7.04 16.03
CA LYS A 254 -24.25 7.27 17.13
C LYS A 254 -23.83 8.42 18.06
N LEU A 255 -22.55 8.72 18.14
CA LEU A 255 -22.05 9.92 18.83
C LEU A 255 -22.33 11.21 18.04
N GLY A 256 -22.76 11.11 16.78
CA GLY A 256 -23.06 12.25 15.90
C GLY A 256 -21.89 12.67 14.98
N ALA A 257 -20.83 11.91 14.93
CA ALA A 257 -19.70 12.18 14.03
C ALA A 257 -20.09 12.10 12.53
N ASP A 258 -19.26 12.67 11.68
CA ASP A 258 -19.40 12.64 10.22
C ASP A 258 -18.45 11.64 9.56
N ILE A 259 -17.30 11.40 10.20
CA ILE A 259 -16.20 10.53 9.74
C ILE A 259 -15.71 9.71 10.93
N ALA A 260 -15.38 8.44 10.70
CA ALA A 260 -14.62 7.64 11.64
C ALA A 260 -13.39 7.05 10.95
N LEU A 261 -12.30 6.96 11.67
CA LEU A 261 -11.03 6.41 11.20
C LEU A 261 -10.29 5.69 12.33
N GLY A 262 -9.29 4.92 11.95
CA GLY A 262 -8.44 4.21 12.90
C GLY A 262 -7.63 3.13 12.22
N ASN A 263 -6.95 2.31 13.03
CA ASN A 263 -6.18 1.18 12.57
C ASN A 263 -6.92 -0.14 12.83
N THR A 264 -6.86 -1.09 11.90
CA THR A 264 -7.41 -2.44 12.05
C THR A 264 -6.36 -3.48 12.51
N GLN A 265 -5.17 -3.04 12.90
CA GLN A 265 -4.07 -3.93 13.29
C GLN A 265 -4.48 -4.96 14.35
N ARG A 266 -5.30 -4.58 15.34
CA ARG A 266 -5.79 -5.47 16.39
C ARG A 266 -6.66 -6.64 15.91
N PHE A 267 -7.08 -6.62 14.66
CA PHE A 267 -7.82 -7.72 14.03
C PHE A 267 -6.86 -8.67 13.30
N GLY A 268 -5.95 -9.29 14.08
CA GLY A 268 -5.09 -10.34 13.62
C GLY A 268 -3.98 -9.91 12.64
N VAL A 269 -3.50 -8.68 12.72
CA VAL A 269 -2.36 -8.21 11.92
C VAL A 269 -1.14 -8.02 12.85
N PRO A 270 0.03 -8.60 12.54
CA PRO A 270 1.24 -8.42 13.36
C PRO A 270 1.62 -6.95 13.53
N MET A 271 2.25 -6.58 14.65
CA MET A 271 2.73 -5.21 14.88
C MET A 271 3.80 -4.77 13.89
N GLY A 272 4.71 -5.69 13.53
CA GLY A 272 5.66 -5.54 12.44
C GLY A 272 6.57 -4.31 12.52
N PHE A 273 6.97 -3.90 13.72
CA PHE A 273 7.75 -2.68 13.94
C PHE A 273 7.14 -1.42 13.27
N GLY A 274 5.82 -1.40 13.16
CA GLY A 274 5.07 -0.27 12.61
C GLY A 274 4.25 -0.55 11.35
N GLY A 275 4.37 -1.70 10.76
CA GLY A 275 3.56 -2.08 9.61
C GLY A 275 4.17 -3.14 8.69
N PRO A 276 3.41 -3.48 7.62
CA PRO A 276 2.21 -2.79 7.10
C PRO A 276 0.93 -3.05 7.90
N HIS A 277 0.02 -2.07 7.95
CA HIS A 277 -1.30 -2.17 8.60
C HIS A 277 -2.38 -1.51 7.75
N ALA A 278 -3.62 -2.03 7.80
CA ALA A 278 -4.76 -1.42 7.13
C ALA A 278 -5.46 -0.42 8.06
N ALA A 279 -5.47 0.86 7.69
CA ALA A 279 -6.34 1.82 8.33
C ALA A 279 -7.75 1.74 7.75
N TYR A 280 -8.76 1.95 8.58
CA TYR A 280 -10.14 2.10 8.13
C TYR A 280 -10.54 3.58 8.04
N PHE A 281 -11.50 3.84 7.16
CA PHE A 281 -12.06 5.16 6.94
C PHE A 281 -13.54 5.02 6.57
N ALA A 282 -14.43 5.44 7.46
CA ALA A 282 -15.87 5.34 7.28
C ALA A 282 -16.54 6.71 7.38
N PHE A 283 -17.63 6.94 6.67
CA PHE A 283 -18.18 8.27 6.52
C PHE A 283 -19.67 8.24 6.10
N LYS A 284 -20.31 9.41 6.18
CA LYS A 284 -21.68 9.61 5.70
C LYS A 284 -21.78 9.43 4.19
N ASP A 285 -22.90 8.91 3.70
CA ASP A 285 -23.14 8.64 2.26
C ASP A 285 -22.92 9.87 1.38
N GLU A 286 -23.33 11.05 1.84
CA GLU A 286 -23.17 12.30 1.10
C GLU A 286 -21.70 12.65 0.77
N PHE A 287 -20.73 12.06 1.48
CA PHE A 287 -19.30 12.33 1.30
C PHE A 287 -18.57 11.36 0.35
N LYS A 288 -19.23 10.33 -0.13
CA LYS A 288 -18.62 9.27 -0.94
C LYS A 288 -17.84 9.74 -2.17
N ARG A 289 -18.24 10.87 -2.78
CA ARG A 289 -17.53 11.45 -3.92
C ARG A 289 -16.29 12.29 -3.53
N SER A 290 -16.10 12.56 -2.25
CA SER A 290 -14.97 13.31 -1.69
C SER A 290 -14.05 12.46 -0.82
N ALA A 291 -14.39 11.20 -0.60
CA ALA A 291 -13.63 10.28 0.23
C ALA A 291 -12.29 9.89 -0.42
N PRO A 292 -11.21 9.74 0.37
CA PRO A 292 -9.95 9.20 -0.10
C PRO A 292 -10.01 7.69 -0.31
N GLY A 293 -9.03 7.15 -1.06
CA GLY A 293 -8.87 5.72 -1.24
C GLY A 293 -9.95 5.08 -2.11
N ARG A 294 -9.96 3.74 -2.12
CA ARG A 294 -10.83 2.93 -2.96
C ARG A 294 -12.07 2.48 -2.20
N ILE A 295 -13.13 2.21 -2.95
CA ILE A 295 -14.40 1.67 -2.44
C ILE A 295 -14.77 0.48 -3.32
N ILE A 296 -15.10 -0.64 -2.71
CA ILE A 296 -15.65 -1.81 -3.41
C ILE A 296 -17.16 -1.65 -3.48
N GLY A 297 -17.72 -1.94 -4.64
CA GLY A 297 -19.16 -1.88 -4.87
C GLY A 297 -19.69 -3.12 -5.56
N VAL A 298 -20.98 -3.31 -5.43
CA VAL A 298 -21.75 -4.37 -6.11
C VAL A 298 -22.36 -3.82 -7.38
N SER A 299 -22.19 -4.54 -8.48
CA SER A 299 -22.82 -4.32 -9.77
C SER A 299 -23.48 -5.63 -10.24
N LYS A 300 -23.71 -5.74 -11.54
CA LYS A 300 -24.11 -6.98 -12.20
C LYS A 300 -23.18 -7.25 -13.39
N ASP A 301 -23.10 -8.50 -13.79
CA ASP A 301 -22.47 -8.90 -15.03
C ASP A 301 -23.44 -8.85 -16.22
N ALA A 302 -22.98 -9.15 -17.44
CA ALA A 302 -23.80 -9.13 -18.64
C ALA A 302 -24.95 -10.15 -18.61
N SER A 303 -24.86 -11.21 -17.79
CA SER A 303 -25.95 -12.17 -17.56
C SER A 303 -26.94 -11.73 -16.47
N GLY A 304 -26.73 -10.56 -15.84
CA GLY A 304 -27.55 -10.02 -14.77
C GLY A 304 -27.22 -10.53 -13.37
N LYS A 305 -26.19 -11.36 -13.21
CA LYS A 305 -25.75 -11.86 -11.90
C LYS A 305 -25.00 -10.79 -11.13
N PRO A 306 -25.06 -10.78 -9.79
CA PRO A 306 -24.25 -9.89 -8.96
C PRO A 306 -22.76 -10.07 -9.25
N ALA A 307 -22.05 -8.95 -9.43
CA ALA A 307 -20.63 -8.91 -9.68
C ALA A 307 -19.99 -7.75 -8.91
N LEU A 308 -18.83 -8.01 -8.31
CA LEU A 308 -18.12 -7.02 -7.52
C LEU A 308 -17.13 -6.22 -8.38
N ARG A 309 -16.89 -4.98 -8.00
CA ARG A 309 -15.97 -4.08 -8.69
C ARG A 309 -15.45 -2.97 -7.77
N MET A 310 -14.39 -2.27 -8.19
CA MET A 310 -14.03 -0.99 -7.59
C MET A 310 -15.01 0.09 -8.06
N ALA A 311 -15.64 0.78 -7.11
CA ALA A 311 -16.66 1.78 -7.38
C ALA A 311 -16.07 3.21 -7.39
N LEU A 312 -16.71 4.11 -8.16
CA LEU A 312 -16.37 5.54 -8.21
C LEU A 312 -14.89 5.83 -8.53
N SER A 313 -14.27 5.02 -9.40
CA SER A 313 -12.86 5.17 -9.80
C SER A 313 -12.54 6.54 -10.44
N THR A 314 -13.55 7.27 -10.92
CA THR A 314 -13.41 8.64 -11.44
C THR A 314 -12.87 9.66 -10.41
N ARG A 315 -12.80 9.31 -9.11
CA ARG A 315 -12.19 10.14 -8.05
C ARG A 315 -10.67 9.97 -7.97
N GLU A 316 -10.13 8.88 -8.52
CA GLU A 316 -8.73 8.52 -8.37
C GLU A 316 -7.78 9.46 -9.13
N GLN A 317 -6.53 9.54 -8.67
CA GLN A 317 -5.51 10.47 -9.17
C GLN A 317 -5.13 10.22 -10.64
N HIS A 318 -5.23 9.00 -11.14
CA HIS A 318 -4.94 8.70 -12.55
C HIS A 318 -5.95 9.31 -13.52
N ILE A 319 -7.15 9.66 -13.04
CA ILE A 319 -8.19 10.35 -13.83
C ILE A 319 -8.20 11.85 -13.52
N ARG A 320 -8.23 12.23 -12.25
CA ARG A 320 -8.41 13.61 -11.80
C ARG A 320 -7.13 14.42 -11.68
N ARG A 321 -5.95 13.81 -11.62
CA ARG A 321 -4.64 14.46 -11.53
C ARG A 321 -4.58 15.45 -10.35
N GLU A 322 -4.23 16.71 -10.58
CA GLU A 322 -4.18 17.77 -9.55
C GLU A 322 -5.53 18.08 -8.88
N LYS A 323 -6.63 17.63 -9.47
CA LYS A 323 -7.99 17.75 -8.89
C LYS A 323 -8.44 16.51 -8.14
N ALA A 324 -7.56 15.53 -7.95
CA ALA A 324 -7.88 14.32 -7.19
C ALA A 324 -8.13 14.66 -5.71
N THR A 325 -8.92 13.81 -5.05
CA THR A 325 -9.22 13.96 -3.62
C THR A 325 -8.02 13.62 -2.73
N SER A 326 -7.11 12.77 -3.21
CA SER A 326 -5.89 12.33 -2.52
C SER A 326 -4.89 11.82 -3.56
N ASN A 327 -3.61 11.72 -3.18
CA ASN A 327 -2.58 11.07 -3.99
C ASN A 327 -2.47 9.55 -3.75
N ILE A 328 -3.23 8.98 -2.83
CA ILE A 328 -3.17 7.54 -2.49
C ILE A 328 -3.50 6.69 -3.72
N CYS A 329 -2.54 5.84 -4.11
CA CYS A 329 -2.67 4.85 -5.18
C CYS A 329 -2.61 3.43 -4.61
N THR A 330 -1.46 3.04 -4.04
CA THR A 330 -1.29 1.78 -3.30
C THR A 330 -1.89 1.92 -1.91
N ALA A 331 -2.72 0.95 -1.52
CA ALA A 331 -3.31 0.85 -0.18
C ALA A 331 -2.88 -0.46 0.49
N GLN A 332 -3.27 -0.70 1.73
CA GLN A 332 -2.88 -1.90 2.49
C GLN A 332 -3.91 -3.03 2.30
N ALA A 333 -4.11 -3.46 1.05
CA ALA A 333 -5.18 -4.40 0.70
C ALA A 333 -5.02 -5.79 1.34
N LEU A 334 -3.81 -6.38 1.34
CA LEU A 334 -3.58 -7.70 1.95
C LEU A 334 -3.90 -7.68 3.44
N LEU A 335 -3.51 -6.61 4.14
CA LEU A 335 -3.75 -6.45 5.58
C LEU A 335 -5.25 -6.19 5.87
N ALA A 336 -5.95 -5.51 4.96
CA ALA A 336 -7.42 -5.37 5.05
C ALA A 336 -8.10 -6.74 4.91
N ASN A 337 -7.62 -7.59 3.99
CA ASN A 337 -8.12 -8.95 3.85
C ASN A 337 -7.88 -9.76 5.11
N LEU A 338 -6.68 -9.69 5.72
CA LEU A 338 -6.39 -10.35 7.01
C LEU A 338 -7.35 -9.89 8.11
N ALA A 339 -7.55 -8.59 8.28
CA ALA A 339 -8.44 -8.03 9.29
C ALA A 339 -9.92 -8.39 9.05
N GLY A 340 -10.35 -8.38 7.79
CA GLY A 340 -11.70 -8.83 7.41
C GLY A 340 -11.91 -10.31 7.72
N MET A 341 -10.93 -11.16 7.36
CA MET A 341 -10.98 -12.60 7.64
C MET A 341 -10.89 -12.95 9.12
N TYR A 342 -10.17 -12.15 9.93
CA TYR A 342 -10.20 -12.26 11.38
C TYR A 342 -11.62 -12.11 11.93
N ALA A 343 -12.36 -11.10 11.47
CA ALA A 343 -13.76 -10.90 11.87
C ALA A 343 -14.68 -12.02 11.36
N VAL A 344 -14.45 -12.54 10.15
CA VAL A 344 -15.18 -13.70 9.60
C VAL A 344 -14.95 -14.95 10.45
N TYR A 345 -13.70 -15.23 10.83
CA TYR A 345 -13.33 -16.42 11.62
C TYR A 345 -13.85 -16.37 13.04
N HIS A 346 -13.72 -15.23 13.73
CA HIS A 346 -14.18 -15.08 15.12
C HIS A 346 -15.67 -14.84 15.24
N GLY A 347 -16.28 -14.21 14.26
CA GLY A 347 -17.68 -13.78 14.30
C GLY A 347 -18.00 -12.79 15.41
N PRO A 348 -19.25 -12.34 15.53
CA PRO A 348 -19.64 -11.35 16.53
C PRO A 348 -19.35 -11.78 17.96
N GLU A 349 -19.61 -13.05 18.31
CA GLU A 349 -19.41 -13.54 19.68
C GLU A 349 -17.92 -13.74 20.01
N GLY A 350 -17.11 -14.13 19.03
CA GLY A 350 -15.66 -14.25 19.20
C GLY A 350 -14.99 -12.91 19.45
N VAL A 351 -15.27 -11.89 18.62
CA VAL A 351 -14.69 -10.55 18.83
C VAL A 351 -15.17 -9.89 20.10
N LYS A 352 -16.45 -10.08 20.51
CA LYS A 352 -16.98 -9.62 21.81
C LYS A 352 -16.25 -10.27 22.97
N ARG A 353 -16.02 -11.59 22.91
CA ARG A 353 -15.28 -12.30 23.94
C ARG A 353 -13.84 -11.80 24.08
N ILE A 354 -13.15 -11.50 22.96
CA ILE A 354 -11.81 -10.95 22.95
C ILE A 354 -11.81 -9.55 23.58
N ALA A 355 -12.68 -8.65 23.14
CA ALA A 355 -12.79 -7.29 23.67
C ALA A 355 -13.13 -7.26 25.16
N ASN A 356 -14.08 -8.10 25.61
CA ASN A 356 -14.44 -8.22 27.02
C ASN A 356 -13.30 -8.75 27.87
N ARG A 357 -12.53 -9.74 27.36
CA ARG A 357 -11.36 -10.27 28.07
C ARG A 357 -10.28 -9.19 28.25
N ILE A 358 -9.98 -8.42 27.21
CA ILE A 358 -9.03 -7.31 27.28
C ILE A 358 -9.48 -6.31 28.36
N HIS A 359 -10.74 -5.88 28.32
CA HIS A 359 -11.29 -4.93 29.27
C HIS A 359 -11.32 -5.47 30.71
N ALA A 360 -11.68 -6.74 30.88
CA ALA A 360 -11.70 -7.39 32.20
C ALA A 360 -10.29 -7.47 32.82
N LEU A 361 -9.26 -7.84 32.04
CA LEU A 361 -7.89 -7.88 32.52
C LEU A 361 -7.40 -6.49 32.95
N ALA A 362 -7.65 -5.46 32.15
CA ALA A 362 -7.32 -4.08 32.50
C ALA A 362 -8.06 -3.61 33.76
N SER A 363 -9.36 -3.94 33.88
CA SER A 363 -10.17 -3.57 35.06
C SER A 363 -9.66 -4.25 36.33
N ALA A 364 -9.39 -5.56 36.26
CA ALA A 364 -8.87 -6.33 37.41
C ALA A 364 -7.50 -5.80 37.87
N PHE A 365 -6.64 -5.47 36.93
CA PHE A 365 -5.35 -4.84 37.22
C PHE A 365 -5.50 -3.51 37.95
N ALA A 366 -6.37 -2.64 37.42
CA ALA A 366 -6.65 -1.34 38.04
C ALA A 366 -7.25 -1.49 39.46
N ASP A 367 -8.17 -2.44 39.68
CA ASP A 367 -8.77 -2.69 40.98
C ASP A 367 -7.70 -3.16 42.01
N ALA A 368 -6.80 -4.04 41.61
CA ALA A 368 -5.70 -4.48 42.46
C ALA A 368 -4.77 -3.33 42.86
N LEU A 369 -4.40 -2.47 41.90
CA LEU A 369 -3.54 -1.32 42.17
C LEU A 369 -4.20 -0.31 43.12
N VAL A 370 -5.49 -0.03 42.92
CA VAL A 370 -6.25 0.86 43.80
C VAL A 370 -6.33 0.28 45.22
N SER A 371 -6.51 -1.06 45.35
CA SER A 371 -6.54 -1.73 46.65
C SER A 371 -5.22 -1.59 47.41
N ASP A 372 -4.09 -1.48 46.71
CA ASP A 372 -2.76 -1.23 47.27
C ASP A 372 -2.43 0.27 47.43
N GLY A 373 -3.40 1.15 47.23
CA GLY A 373 -3.27 2.58 47.43
C GLY A 373 -2.59 3.34 46.29
N LEU A 374 -2.38 2.71 45.11
CA LEU A 374 -1.91 3.41 43.92
C LEU A 374 -3.06 4.18 43.24
N LYS A 375 -2.71 5.33 42.69
CA LYS A 375 -3.67 6.20 42.01
C LYS A 375 -3.79 5.85 40.54
N VAL A 376 -4.88 5.18 40.15
CA VAL A 376 -5.28 5.04 38.75
C VAL A 376 -5.82 6.39 38.28
N VAL A 377 -5.29 6.93 37.19
CA VAL A 377 -5.56 8.31 36.73
C VAL A 377 -6.98 8.45 36.19
N HIS A 378 -7.45 7.45 35.44
CA HIS A 378 -8.76 7.46 34.80
C HIS A 378 -9.68 6.39 35.40
N GLU A 379 -10.89 6.79 35.78
CA GLU A 379 -11.90 5.86 36.30
C GLU A 379 -12.55 5.03 35.18
N VAL A 380 -12.69 5.63 34.01
CA VAL A 380 -13.33 5.03 32.83
C VAL A 380 -12.31 4.86 31.72
N PHE A 381 -12.03 3.64 31.36
CA PHE A 381 -11.05 3.28 30.33
C PHE A 381 -11.49 1.99 29.60
N PHE A 382 -10.91 1.70 28.45
CA PHE A 382 -11.13 0.44 27.74
C PHE A 382 -10.08 -0.61 28.10
N ASP A 383 -8.81 -0.39 27.75
CA ASP A 383 -7.72 -1.36 27.84
C ASP A 383 -6.44 -0.81 28.47
N THR A 384 -6.29 0.50 28.52
CA THR A 384 -5.06 1.16 28.96
C THR A 384 -5.25 1.75 30.37
N VAL A 385 -4.41 1.27 31.30
CA VAL A 385 -4.42 1.70 32.69
C VAL A 385 -3.24 2.62 32.93
N THR A 386 -3.53 3.89 33.21
CA THR A 386 -2.52 4.90 33.58
C THR A 386 -2.47 5.09 35.08
N VAL A 387 -1.27 4.98 35.66
CA VAL A 387 -1.03 5.05 37.12
C VAL A 387 -0.11 6.20 37.46
N ASP A 388 -0.50 7.01 38.43
CA ASP A 388 0.31 8.09 39.00
C ASP A 388 0.99 7.62 40.31
N PHE A 389 2.32 7.54 40.31
CA PHE A 389 3.14 7.10 41.42
C PHE A 389 3.44 8.23 42.43
N GLY A 390 3.06 9.47 42.11
CA GLY A 390 3.27 10.65 42.96
C GLY A 390 4.73 11.12 43.05
N SER A 391 5.70 10.32 42.58
CA SER A 391 7.09 10.75 42.46
C SER A 391 7.80 10.06 41.29
N LYS A 392 8.83 10.73 40.78
CA LYS A 392 9.65 10.23 39.67
C LYS A 392 10.39 8.94 40.05
N GLU A 393 10.94 8.87 41.25
CA GLU A 393 11.73 7.72 41.73
C GLU A 393 10.87 6.45 41.77
N LYS A 394 9.63 6.56 42.26
CA LYS A 394 8.71 5.41 42.28
C LYS A 394 8.32 4.96 40.86
N ALA A 395 8.03 5.92 39.99
CA ALA A 395 7.70 5.63 38.60
C ALA A 395 8.90 5.00 37.86
N ASP A 396 10.13 5.56 38.08
CA ASP A 396 11.34 5.00 37.47
C ASP A 396 11.58 3.56 37.92
N LYS A 397 11.42 3.30 39.24
CA LYS A 397 11.56 1.94 39.80
C LYS A 397 10.57 0.98 39.18
N ALA A 398 9.29 1.34 39.09
CA ALA A 398 8.27 0.48 38.51
C ALA A 398 8.52 0.19 37.01
N PHE A 399 8.88 1.22 36.26
CA PHE A 399 9.23 1.13 34.85
C PHE A 399 10.43 0.22 34.61
N GLN A 400 11.52 0.44 35.37
CA GLN A 400 12.73 -0.36 35.25
C GLN A 400 12.49 -1.82 35.66
N THR A 401 11.75 -2.06 36.75
CA THR A 401 11.39 -3.41 37.17
C THR A 401 10.61 -4.17 36.10
N ALA A 402 9.62 -3.50 35.48
CA ALA A 402 8.87 -4.11 34.37
C ALA A 402 9.78 -4.47 33.19
N LEU A 403 10.68 -3.54 32.81
CA LEU A 403 11.64 -3.76 31.73
C LEU A 403 12.57 -4.95 32.01
N GLU A 404 13.11 -5.07 33.22
CA GLU A 404 13.96 -6.19 33.66
C GLU A 404 13.23 -7.53 33.64
N LEU A 405 11.91 -7.51 33.83
CA LEU A 405 11.04 -8.69 33.77
C LEU A 405 10.57 -9.01 32.33
N GLY A 406 11.02 -8.23 31.32
CA GLY A 406 10.66 -8.46 29.92
C GLY A 406 9.33 -7.83 29.47
N TYR A 407 8.91 -6.74 30.12
CA TYR A 407 7.68 -6.02 29.80
C TYR A 407 7.99 -4.57 29.41
N ASN A 408 7.51 -4.16 28.25
CA ASN A 408 7.59 -2.79 27.78
C ASN A 408 6.33 -2.01 28.17
N LEU A 409 6.49 -0.99 28.99
CA LEU A 409 5.45 -0.06 29.41
C LEU A 409 5.62 1.30 28.70
N ARG A 410 4.64 2.17 28.82
CA ARG A 410 4.74 3.52 28.28
C ARG A 410 4.88 4.55 29.40
N ARG A 411 5.92 5.37 29.31
CA ARG A 411 6.10 6.54 30.17
C ARG A 411 5.18 7.67 29.68
N VAL A 412 4.25 8.10 30.52
CA VAL A 412 3.30 9.19 30.21
C VAL A 412 3.86 10.53 30.69
N SER A 413 4.41 10.57 31.92
CA SER A 413 5.08 11.74 32.49
C SER A 413 6.14 11.30 33.47
N ASP A 414 6.79 12.23 34.19
CA ASP A 414 7.78 11.91 35.22
C ASP A 414 7.19 11.01 36.33
N THR A 415 5.89 11.13 36.63
CA THR A 415 5.24 10.36 37.71
C THR A 415 4.25 9.31 37.21
N GLN A 416 3.99 9.24 35.89
CA GLN A 416 2.92 8.41 35.38
C GLN A 416 3.42 7.38 34.36
N ILE A 417 2.89 6.16 34.49
CA ILE A 417 3.11 5.02 33.59
C ILE A 417 1.78 4.47 33.12
N ALA A 418 1.70 4.11 31.84
CA ALA A 418 0.56 3.41 31.27
C ALA A 418 0.91 1.98 30.87
N ALA A 419 -0.04 1.08 31.07
CA ALA A 419 -0.02 -0.31 30.61
C ALA A 419 -1.25 -0.60 29.75
N ALA A 420 -1.07 -0.89 28.45
CA ALA A 420 -2.14 -1.17 27.50
C ALA A 420 -2.31 -2.68 27.33
N PHE A 421 -3.45 -3.21 27.78
CA PHE A 421 -3.80 -4.62 27.67
C PHE A 421 -4.26 -4.98 26.24
N HIS A 422 -4.07 -6.23 25.87
CA HIS A 422 -4.26 -6.69 24.49
C HIS A 422 -4.68 -8.16 24.41
N GLU A 423 -4.95 -8.66 23.21
CA GLU A 423 -5.45 -10.00 22.98
C GLU A 423 -4.55 -11.10 23.54
N THR A 424 -3.24 -10.93 23.51
CA THR A 424 -2.27 -11.93 23.98
C THR A 424 -1.99 -11.85 25.48
N SER A 425 -2.52 -10.83 26.20
CA SER A 425 -2.40 -10.72 27.65
C SER A 425 -3.04 -11.91 28.36
N VAL A 426 -2.37 -12.41 29.38
CA VAL A 426 -2.78 -13.58 30.19
C VAL A 426 -2.78 -13.24 31.69
N ARG A 427 -3.36 -14.10 32.53
CA ARG A 427 -3.44 -13.89 33.99
C ARG A 427 -2.07 -13.71 34.65
N GLU A 428 -1.10 -14.42 34.18
CA GLU A 428 0.30 -14.40 34.65
C GLU A 428 0.93 -13.03 34.47
N ASP A 429 0.59 -12.35 33.38
CA ASP A 429 1.08 -10.98 33.11
C ASP A 429 0.60 -10.00 34.17
N LEU A 430 -0.65 -10.14 34.66
CA LEU A 430 -1.18 -9.28 35.71
C LEU A 430 -0.34 -9.36 36.99
N ALA A 431 0.06 -10.56 37.39
CA ALA A 431 0.87 -10.78 38.58
C ALA A 431 2.27 -10.12 38.45
N VAL A 432 2.89 -10.25 37.27
CA VAL A 432 4.20 -9.66 36.99
C VAL A 432 4.13 -8.13 36.95
N LEU A 433 3.13 -7.58 36.26
CA LEU A 433 2.92 -6.12 36.20
C LEU A 433 2.56 -5.54 37.56
N TYR A 434 1.70 -6.24 38.33
CA TYR A 434 1.35 -5.86 39.69
C TYR A 434 2.60 -5.80 40.60
N TYR A 435 3.46 -6.84 40.54
CA TYR A 435 4.74 -6.82 41.26
C TYR A 435 5.61 -5.65 40.82
N ALA A 436 5.75 -5.39 39.52
CA ALA A 436 6.53 -4.28 39.03
C ALA A 436 6.05 -2.92 39.55
N PHE A 437 4.72 -2.74 39.68
CA PHE A 437 4.10 -1.49 40.12
C PHE A 437 4.11 -1.31 41.64
N THR A 438 3.93 -2.41 42.41
CA THR A 438 3.74 -2.34 43.88
C THR A 438 4.96 -2.84 44.68
N GLY A 439 5.78 -3.71 44.10
CA GLY A 439 6.80 -4.50 44.81
C GLY A 439 6.22 -5.66 45.63
N ASN A 440 4.92 -5.94 45.52
CA ASN A 440 4.23 -6.97 46.28
C ASN A 440 4.05 -8.23 45.44
N ASN A 441 4.49 -9.39 45.98
CA ASN A 441 4.38 -10.68 45.32
C ASN A 441 3.00 -11.36 45.46
N THR A 442 2.13 -10.83 46.32
CA THR A 442 0.83 -11.43 46.60
C THR A 442 -0.23 -10.77 45.75
N PHE A 443 -0.40 -11.30 44.52
CA PHE A 443 -1.48 -10.88 43.62
C PHE A 443 -2.65 -11.87 43.71
N THR A 444 -3.84 -11.35 44.03
CA THR A 444 -5.07 -12.17 44.04
C THR A 444 -6.02 -11.62 42.98
N LEU A 445 -6.36 -12.44 41.99
CA LEU A 445 -7.32 -12.09 40.95
C LEU A 445 -8.69 -12.61 41.33
N SER A 446 -9.67 -11.71 41.43
CA SER A 446 -11.08 -12.11 41.54
C SER A 446 -11.58 -12.68 40.21
N ASP A 447 -12.41 -13.72 40.24
CA ASP A 447 -13.13 -14.18 39.05
C ASP A 447 -14.32 -13.25 38.70
N ASP A 448 -14.82 -12.50 39.69
CA ASP A 448 -15.88 -11.50 39.51
C ASP A 448 -15.21 -10.12 39.26
N VAL A 449 -15.03 -9.77 38.01
CA VAL A 449 -14.45 -8.47 37.62
C VAL A 449 -15.57 -7.52 37.19
N LYS A 450 -15.63 -6.37 37.84
CA LYS A 450 -16.51 -5.28 37.41
C LYS A 450 -15.82 -4.42 36.37
N GLY A 451 -16.32 -4.41 35.14
CA GLY A 451 -15.83 -3.55 34.07
C GLY A 451 -15.90 -2.06 34.45
N ARG A 452 -14.94 -1.28 33.96
CA ARG A 452 -14.81 0.17 34.18
C ARG A 452 -15.57 1.02 33.16
N LEU A 453 -16.11 0.40 32.08
CA LEU A 453 -16.95 1.13 31.12
C LEU A 453 -18.33 1.39 31.71
N LYS A 454 -18.78 2.65 31.67
CA LYS A 454 -20.11 3.02 32.10
C LYS A 454 -21.15 2.58 31.07
N THR A 455 -22.35 2.21 31.54
CA THR A 455 -23.46 1.73 30.69
C THR A 455 -23.82 2.71 29.57
N GLU A 456 -23.70 4.01 29.82
CA GLU A 456 -23.99 5.08 28.87
C GLU A 456 -23.03 5.09 27.65
N PHE A 457 -21.81 4.51 27.78
CA PHE A 457 -20.84 4.38 26.70
C PHE A 457 -20.97 3.06 25.94
N LEU A 458 -21.67 2.07 26.51
CA LEU A 458 -21.77 0.73 25.93
C LEU A 458 -22.64 0.71 24.68
N ARG A 459 -22.20 -0.12 23.73
CA ARG A 459 -22.95 -0.44 22.52
C ARG A 459 -24.21 -1.24 22.85
N GLN A 460 -25.31 -0.90 22.21
CA GLN A 460 -26.61 -1.57 22.37
C GLN A 460 -27.05 -2.32 21.10
N ASP A 461 -26.42 -2.05 19.96
CA ASP A 461 -26.75 -2.66 18.67
C ASP A 461 -25.94 -3.93 18.42
N ASN A 462 -26.50 -4.80 17.59
CA ASN A 462 -25.82 -5.99 17.10
C ASN A 462 -24.84 -5.62 16.00
N ILE A 463 -23.68 -6.27 15.99
CA ILE A 463 -22.60 -6.11 15.00
C ILE A 463 -22.47 -7.38 14.17
N LEU A 464 -21.85 -7.29 12.99
CA LEU A 464 -21.45 -8.43 12.16
C LEU A 464 -22.60 -9.41 11.90
N ARG A 465 -23.78 -8.89 11.52
CA ARG A 465 -25.02 -9.67 11.34
C ARG A 465 -25.04 -10.50 10.07
N HIS A 466 -24.27 -10.13 9.04
CA HIS A 466 -24.28 -10.80 7.75
C HIS A 466 -23.83 -12.27 7.87
N PRO A 467 -24.40 -13.19 7.07
CA PRO A 467 -24.08 -14.62 7.14
C PRO A 467 -22.60 -14.96 7.05
N VAL A 468 -21.80 -14.18 6.31
CA VAL A 468 -20.35 -14.37 6.19
C VAL A 468 -19.65 -14.33 7.56
N PHE A 469 -20.12 -13.51 8.49
CA PHE A 469 -19.56 -13.41 9.85
C PHE A 469 -20.15 -14.42 10.84
N ASN A 470 -21.09 -15.26 10.40
CA ASN A 470 -21.80 -16.20 11.26
C ASN A 470 -21.70 -17.65 10.79
N ARG A 471 -20.81 -17.95 9.82
CA ARG A 471 -20.70 -19.28 9.22
C ARG A 471 -19.32 -19.91 9.35
N TYR A 472 -18.25 -19.21 9.06
CA TYR A 472 -16.93 -19.80 8.82
C TYR A 472 -16.06 -19.87 10.08
N HIS A 473 -16.59 -20.45 11.18
CA HIS A 473 -15.94 -20.46 12.51
C HIS A 473 -15.13 -21.74 12.77
N THR A 474 -15.27 -22.78 11.95
CA THR A 474 -14.45 -23.99 12.06
C THR A 474 -13.25 -23.90 11.13
N GLU A 475 -12.15 -24.58 11.50
CA GLU A 475 -10.91 -24.62 10.73
C GLU A 475 -11.15 -24.98 9.26
N HIS A 476 -11.91 -26.08 9.01
CA HIS A 476 -12.16 -26.54 7.65
C HIS A 476 -13.11 -25.64 6.85
N GLU A 477 -14.12 -25.05 7.46
CA GLU A 477 -15.00 -24.13 6.75
C GLU A 477 -14.26 -22.84 6.36
N MET A 478 -13.44 -22.31 7.26
CA MET A 478 -12.60 -21.16 6.95
C MET A 478 -11.60 -21.47 5.84
N LEU A 479 -10.91 -22.61 5.92
CA LEU A 479 -9.98 -23.06 4.88
C LEU A 479 -10.66 -23.15 3.51
N ARG A 480 -11.85 -23.77 3.44
CA ARG A 480 -12.63 -23.88 2.20
C ARG A 480 -13.13 -22.53 1.68
N TYR A 481 -13.49 -21.65 2.58
CA TYR A 481 -13.90 -20.29 2.18
C TYR A 481 -12.73 -19.51 1.57
N LEU A 482 -11.55 -19.53 2.20
CA LEU A 482 -10.35 -18.91 1.65
C LEU A 482 -10.00 -19.47 0.28
N LYS A 483 -10.05 -20.80 0.12
CA LYS A 483 -9.80 -21.46 -1.17
C LYS A 483 -10.83 -21.09 -2.23
N LYS A 484 -12.12 -21.03 -1.86
CA LYS A 484 -13.19 -20.58 -2.77
C LYS A 484 -12.96 -19.16 -3.29
N LEU A 485 -12.43 -18.25 -2.45
CA LEU A 485 -12.11 -16.89 -2.87
C LEU A 485 -10.89 -16.88 -3.80
N GLU A 486 -9.81 -17.58 -3.42
CA GLU A 486 -8.60 -17.71 -4.23
C GLU A 486 -8.88 -18.24 -5.64
N ASP A 487 -9.74 -19.24 -5.76
CA ASP A 487 -10.07 -19.88 -7.06
C ASP A 487 -10.79 -18.95 -8.05
N ARG A 488 -11.34 -17.82 -7.60
CA ARG A 488 -11.99 -16.82 -8.44
C ARG A 488 -11.06 -15.75 -8.96
N ASP A 489 -9.77 -15.85 -8.62
CA ASP A 489 -8.79 -14.81 -8.84
C ASP A 489 -7.63 -15.30 -9.71
N LEU A 490 -7.08 -14.40 -10.52
CA LEU A 490 -5.76 -14.57 -11.12
C LEU A 490 -4.69 -13.90 -10.28
N ALA A 491 -3.61 -14.65 -10.05
CA ALA A 491 -2.39 -14.20 -9.38
C ALA A 491 -1.17 -14.80 -10.10
N MET A 492 0.04 -14.40 -9.73
CA MET A 492 1.26 -14.82 -10.44
C MET A 492 1.56 -16.33 -10.33
N ASN A 493 0.93 -17.02 -9.37
CA ASN A 493 1.04 -18.48 -9.29
C ASN A 493 0.25 -19.24 -10.39
N ARG A 494 -0.48 -18.51 -11.26
CA ARG A 494 -1.19 -19.06 -12.42
C ARG A 494 -0.62 -18.61 -13.76
N SER A 495 -0.25 -17.34 -13.88
CA SER A 495 0.29 -16.72 -15.09
C SER A 495 1.04 -15.45 -14.77
N MET A 496 1.88 -15.00 -15.70
CA MET A 496 2.46 -13.67 -15.62
C MET A 496 1.39 -12.57 -15.54
N ILE A 497 1.75 -11.44 -14.94
CA ILE A 497 0.93 -10.23 -14.91
C ILE A 497 1.75 -9.10 -15.53
N SER A 498 1.51 -8.81 -16.80
CA SER A 498 2.34 -7.92 -17.63
C SER A 498 1.90 -6.45 -17.57
N LEU A 499 1.73 -5.91 -16.37
CA LEU A 499 1.22 -4.54 -16.17
C LEU A 499 2.30 -3.48 -16.41
N GLY A 500 2.15 -2.71 -17.47
CA GLY A 500 3.02 -1.58 -17.77
C GLY A 500 2.99 -0.50 -16.69
N SER A 501 4.16 0.01 -16.36
CA SER A 501 4.52 0.89 -15.25
C SER A 501 4.19 0.35 -13.87
N CYS A 502 4.03 -0.97 -13.75
CA CYS A 502 3.84 -1.65 -12.48
C CYS A 502 4.52 -3.02 -12.49
N THR A 503 5.81 -3.02 -12.18
CA THR A 503 6.64 -4.22 -12.17
C THR A 503 6.06 -5.31 -11.28
N MET A 504 5.63 -6.41 -11.89
CA MET A 504 5.08 -7.60 -11.23
C MET A 504 6.11 -8.72 -11.34
N LYS A 505 7.07 -8.75 -10.42
CA LYS A 505 8.14 -9.74 -10.45
C LYS A 505 7.96 -10.85 -9.41
N LEU A 506 8.68 -11.92 -9.61
CA LEU A 506 8.71 -13.08 -8.71
C LEU A 506 8.97 -12.66 -7.26
N ASN A 507 8.20 -13.26 -6.37
CA ASN A 507 8.41 -13.22 -4.93
C ASN A 507 8.82 -14.63 -4.50
N ALA A 508 10.13 -14.85 -4.33
CA ALA A 508 10.63 -16.16 -3.93
C ALA A 508 10.18 -16.52 -2.50
N THR A 509 9.97 -17.80 -2.25
CA THR A 509 9.52 -18.27 -0.92
C THR A 509 10.51 -17.89 0.18
N ALA A 510 11.83 -17.98 -0.10
CA ALA A 510 12.86 -17.59 0.85
C ALA A 510 12.84 -16.08 1.18
N GLU A 511 12.40 -15.23 0.27
CA GLU A 511 12.20 -13.79 0.53
C GLU A 511 11.03 -13.55 1.48
N MET A 512 9.97 -14.35 1.35
CA MET A 512 8.74 -14.20 2.15
C MET A 512 8.83 -14.81 3.55
N LEU A 513 9.59 -15.89 3.75
CA LEU A 513 9.67 -16.59 5.03
C LEU A 513 9.97 -15.69 6.24
N PRO A 514 10.92 -14.73 6.17
CA PRO A 514 11.30 -13.94 7.34
C PRO A 514 10.20 -13.02 7.88
N ILE A 515 9.19 -12.63 7.10
CA ILE A 515 8.16 -11.68 7.54
C ILE A 515 7.28 -12.22 8.67
N THR A 516 7.26 -13.55 8.85
CA THR A 516 6.50 -14.22 9.92
C THR A 516 7.37 -14.62 11.11
N TRP A 517 8.67 -14.31 11.08
CA TRP A 517 9.52 -14.52 12.25
C TRP A 517 9.16 -13.54 13.36
N ALA A 518 9.02 -14.03 14.58
CA ALA A 518 8.64 -13.22 15.73
C ALA A 518 9.58 -12.00 15.94
N GLU A 519 10.86 -12.16 15.61
CA GLU A 519 11.87 -11.10 15.70
C GLU A 519 11.59 -9.92 14.76
N PHE A 520 10.78 -10.11 13.71
CA PHE A 520 10.32 -9.03 12.83
C PHE A 520 8.83 -8.71 13.03
N SER A 521 7.99 -9.71 13.28
CA SER A 521 6.55 -9.51 13.38
C SER A 521 6.07 -8.93 14.72
N ASP A 522 6.76 -9.24 15.83
CA ASP A 522 6.23 -9.01 17.18
C ASP A 522 6.87 -7.81 17.90
N ILE A 523 7.71 -7.04 17.20
CA ILE A 523 8.34 -5.83 17.75
C ILE A 523 7.39 -4.63 17.62
N HIS A 524 7.21 -3.91 18.74
CA HIS A 524 6.43 -2.67 18.75
C HIS A 524 7.24 -1.52 18.11
N PRO A 525 6.62 -0.63 17.28
CA PRO A 525 7.36 0.47 16.63
C PRO A 525 8.04 1.45 17.58
N TYR A 526 7.57 1.53 18.82
CA TYR A 526 8.14 2.41 19.87
C TYR A 526 8.82 1.62 20.98
N ALA A 527 9.26 0.39 20.69
CA ALA A 527 10.11 -0.36 21.60
C ALA A 527 11.44 0.38 21.84
N PRO A 528 12.06 0.24 23.03
CA PRO A 528 13.37 0.81 23.29
C PRO A 528 14.40 0.44 22.21
N GLU A 529 15.26 1.37 21.83
CA GLU A 529 16.26 1.17 20.77
C GLU A 529 17.18 -0.02 21.06
N THR A 530 17.50 -0.26 22.33
CA THR A 530 18.30 -1.41 22.79
C THR A 530 17.67 -2.77 22.44
N GLN A 531 16.37 -2.80 22.15
CA GLN A 531 15.63 -4.02 21.78
C GLN A 531 15.51 -4.19 20.26
N THR A 532 15.93 -3.23 19.46
CA THR A 532 15.71 -3.20 18.01
C THR A 532 17.01 -3.25 17.21
N ALA A 533 18.09 -3.77 17.81
CA ALA A 533 19.43 -3.80 17.20
C ALA A 533 19.43 -4.57 15.85
N GLY A 534 18.65 -5.64 15.74
CA GLY A 534 18.50 -6.39 14.48
C GLY A 534 17.83 -5.56 13.38
N TYR A 535 16.75 -4.83 13.72
CA TYR A 535 16.13 -3.90 12.76
C TYR A 535 17.08 -2.77 12.34
N ARG A 536 17.86 -2.22 13.29
CA ARG A 536 18.83 -1.15 12.98
C ARG A 536 19.90 -1.64 12.02
N GLU A 537 20.41 -2.86 12.21
CA GLU A 537 21.37 -3.48 11.28
C GLU A 537 20.75 -3.74 9.90
N LEU A 538 19.54 -4.31 9.85
CA LEU A 538 18.80 -4.51 8.60
C LEU A 538 18.63 -3.20 7.82
N LEU A 539 18.19 -2.13 8.48
CA LEU A 539 18.01 -0.81 7.89
C LEU A 539 19.33 -0.23 7.37
N THR A 540 20.44 -0.40 8.12
CA THR A 540 21.77 0.06 7.72
C THR A 540 22.27 -0.70 6.48
N ASP A 541 22.13 -2.02 6.45
CA ASP A 541 22.50 -2.85 5.29
C ASP A 541 21.71 -2.43 4.04
N MET A 542 20.41 -2.22 4.21
CA MET A 542 19.54 -1.78 3.11
C MET A 542 19.86 -0.35 2.65
N GLU A 543 20.12 0.57 3.59
CA GLU A 543 20.52 1.94 3.27
C GLU A 543 21.77 1.95 2.40
N ASN A 544 22.80 1.20 2.82
CA ASN A 544 24.05 1.08 2.07
C ASN A 544 23.82 0.52 0.67
N SER A 545 23.02 -0.54 0.55
CA SER A 545 22.69 -1.15 -0.74
C SER A 545 21.93 -0.19 -1.67
N LEU A 546 20.93 0.50 -1.13
CA LEU A 546 20.13 1.44 -1.92
C LEU A 546 20.94 2.69 -2.33
N LYS A 547 21.85 3.16 -1.47
CA LYS A 547 22.82 4.22 -1.84
C LYS A 547 23.72 3.78 -3.00
N ALA A 548 24.27 2.57 -2.92
CA ALA A 548 25.10 2.02 -4.00
C ALA A 548 24.36 1.88 -5.33
N ILE A 549 23.08 1.49 -5.29
CA ILE A 549 22.21 1.34 -6.46
C ILE A 549 21.87 2.71 -7.07
N THR A 550 21.55 3.70 -6.26
CA THR A 550 20.93 4.95 -6.71
C THR A 550 21.88 6.14 -6.80
N GLY A 551 23.03 6.08 -6.10
CA GLY A 551 24.01 7.17 -6.02
C GLY A 551 23.62 8.31 -5.07
N PHE A 552 22.56 8.14 -4.26
CA PHE A 552 22.16 9.14 -3.26
C PHE A 552 22.98 9.06 -1.96
N ASP A 553 22.99 10.16 -1.22
CA ASP A 553 23.76 10.30 0.01
C ASP A 553 23.02 9.80 1.26
N ALA A 554 21.69 9.82 1.22
CA ALA A 554 20.84 9.40 2.34
C ALA A 554 19.58 8.68 1.86
N ILE A 555 19.06 7.75 2.68
CA ILE A 555 17.81 7.03 2.45
C ILE A 555 16.88 7.22 3.66
N SER A 556 15.61 7.51 3.41
CA SER A 556 14.57 7.48 4.44
C SER A 556 13.56 6.38 4.14
N PHE A 557 13.35 5.48 5.11
CA PHE A 557 12.40 4.36 5.02
C PHE A 557 11.01 4.68 5.56
N GLN A 558 10.73 5.92 5.96
CA GLN A 558 9.45 6.25 6.58
C GLN A 558 8.26 6.15 5.62
N PRO A 559 8.35 6.51 4.32
CA PRO A 559 7.19 6.43 3.43
C PRO A 559 6.70 4.99 3.22
N ASN A 560 5.42 4.75 3.51
CA ASN A 560 4.78 3.43 3.46
C ASN A 560 3.95 3.17 2.18
N SER A 561 4.22 3.94 1.13
CA SER A 561 3.71 3.74 -0.23
C SER A 561 4.51 4.58 -1.23
N GLY A 562 4.40 4.29 -2.53
CA GLY A 562 5.01 5.12 -3.58
C GLY A 562 4.52 6.57 -3.53
N ALA A 563 3.21 6.78 -3.43
CA ALA A 563 2.62 8.12 -3.32
C ALA A 563 3.09 8.88 -2.06
N GLN A 564 3.34 8.17 -0.96
CA GLN A 564 3.91 8.76 0.25
C GLN A 564 5.40 9.09 0.06
N GLY A 565 6.12 8.28 -0.72
CA GLY A 565 7.50 8.57 -1.16
C GLY A 565 7.55 9.83 -2.03
N GLU A 566 6.64 9.96 -3.01
CA GLU A 566 6.51 11.18 -3.80
C GLU A 566 6.29 12.41 -2.92
N TYR A 567 5.33 12.31 -1.99
CA TYR A 567 5.02 13.39 -1.06
C TYR A 567 6.24 13.76 -0.21
N SER A 568 6.94 12.76 0.33
CA SER A 568 8.11 12.96 1.19
C SER A 568 9.29 13.60 0.45
N GLY A 569 9.55 13.16 -0.78
CA GLY A 569 10.60 13.73 -1.61
C GLY A 569 10.33 15.20 -1.96
N MET A 570 9.13 15.50 -2.38
CA MET A 570 8.71 16.87 -2.68
C MET A 570 8.64 17.75 -1.42
N LEU A 571 8.26 17.17 -0.27
CA LEU A 571 8.30 17.83 1.03
C LEU A 571 9.73 18.24 1.42
N ALA A 572 10.70 17.36 1.21
CA ALA A 572 12.12 17.67 1.46
C ALA A 572 12.60 18.86 0.61
N ILE A 573 12.23 18.91 -0.68
CA ILE A 573 12.52 20.04 -1.56
C ILE A 573 11.89 21.34 -1.01
N ARG A 574 10.61 21.30 -0.65
CA ARG A 574 9.91 22.48 -0.12
C ARG A 574 10.56 23.00 1.15
N ARG A 575 10.90 22.11 2.09
CA ARG A 575 11.55 22.47 3.36
C ARG A 575 12.96 23.03 3.14
N TYR A 576 13.71 22.45 2.21
CA TYR A 576 15.01 22.98 1.82
C TYR A 576 14.88 24.42 1.30
N GLN A 577 13.97 24.69 0.36
CA GLN A 577 13.74 26.01 -0.19
C GLN A 577 13.29 27.03 0.87
N GLU A 578 12.42 26.62 1.79
CA GLU A 578 12.03 27.44 2.94
C GLU A 578 13.24 27.82 3.82
N ALA A 579 14.12 26.86 4.09
CA ALA A 579 15.32 27.09 4.87
C ALA A 579 16.33 28.03 4.17
N GLN A 580 16.35 28.05 2.83
CA GLN A 580 17.12 29.00 2.03
C GLN A 580 16.45 30.38 1.89
N GLY A 581 15.27 30.60 2.49
CA GLY A 581 14.51 31.84 2.32
C GLY A 581 13.72 31.94 1.00
N GLU A 582 13.59 30.82 0.28
CA GLU A 582 12.96 30.71 -1.04
C GLU A 582 11.54 30.09 -0.99
N ALA A 583 10.79 30.32 0.08
CA ALA A 583 9.43 29.81 0.26
C ALA A 583 8.45 30.23 -0.87
N HIS A 584 8.78 31.29 -1.62
CA HIS A 584 8.00 31.79 -2.75
C HIS A 584 8.06 30.88 -3.99
N ARG A 585 9.02 29.94 -4.08
CA ARG A 585 9.12 28.98 -5.18
C ARG A 585 7.98 27.97 -5.09
N ASN A 586 6.95 28.15 -5.90
CA ASN A 586 5.71 27.37 -5.83
C ASN A 586 5.26 26.77 -7.18
N ILE A 587 6.11 26.82 -8.21
CA ILE A 587 5.83 26.20 -9.51
C ILE A 587 6.48 24.81 -9.58
N CYS A 588 5.71 23.81 -9.99
CA CYS A 588 6.18 22.47 -10.30
C CYS A 588 5.94 22.17 -11.78
N LEU A 589 7.01 21.90 -12.53
CA LEU A 589 6.91 21.43 -13.90
C LEU A 589 6.63 19.93 -13.93
N ILE A 590 5.67 19.50 -14.73
CA ILE A 590 5.30 18.08 -14.84
C ILE A 590 5.07 17.71 -16.30
N PRO A 591 5.85 16.78 -16.89
CA PRO A 591 5.62 16.30 -18.25
C PRO A 591 4.23 15.67 -18.42
N LYS A 592 3.63 15.80 -19.60
CA LYS A 592 2.34 15.15 -19.94
C LYS A 592 2.37 13.64 -19.70
N SER A 593 3.52 13.02 -19.87
CA SER A 593 3.75 11.59 -19.63
C SER A 593 3.78 11.19 -18.16
N ALA A 594 3.86 12.13 -17.20
CA ALA A 594 4.00 11.81 -15.77
C ALA A 594 2.80 11.08 -15.18
N HIS A 595 3.02 10.28 -14.15
CA HIS A 595 1.94 9.56 -13.44
C HIS A 595 0.94 10.55 -12.81
N GLY A 596 -0.34 10.18 -12.75
CA GLY A 596 -1.40 11.04 -12.19
C GLY A 596 -1.22 11.36 -10.69
N THR A 597 -0.42 10.59 -9.95
CA THR A 597 -0.05 10.86 -8.57
C THR A 597 0.87 12.08 -8.45
N ASN A 598 1.73 12.35 -9.44
CA ASN A 598 2.67 13.48 -9.40
C ASN A 598 1.95 14.84 -9.29
N PRO A 599 1.00 15.20 -10.18
CA PRO A 599 0.27 16.45 -10.02
C PRO A 599 -0.60 16.48 -8.76
N ALA A 600 -1.15 15.36 -8.30
CA ALA A 600 -1.88 15.30 -7.04
C ALA A 600 -0.97 15.59 -5.84
N THR A 601 0.24 15.02 -5.80
CA THR A 601 1.26 15.28 -4.78
C THR A 601 1.71 16.75 -4.77
N ALA A 602 1.99 17.33 -5.96
CA ALA A 602 2.35 18.73 -6.07
C ALA A 602 1.26 19.66 -5.49
N ALA A 603 -0.01 19.39 -5.81
CA ALA A 603 -1.15 20.14 -5.28
C ALA A 603 -1.26 20.04 -3.75
N MET A 604 -0.99 18.87 -3.15
CA MET A 604 -1.00 18.67 -1.69
C MET A 604 0.09 19.48 -0.95
N LEU A 605 1.13 19.90 -1.65
CA LEU A 605 2.21 20.73 -1.13
C LEU A 605 2.04 22.22 -1.50
N GLY A 606 0.87 22.61 -1.99
CA GLY A 606 0.57 23.99 -2.38
C GLY A 606 1.31 24.46 -3.63
N LEU A 607 1.85 23.51 -4.43
CA LEU A 607 2.53 23.84 -5.68
C LEU A 607 1.53 23.97 -6.83
N LYS A 608 1.81 24.91 -7.73
CA LYS A 608 1.08 25.10 -8.98
C LYS A 608 1.72 24.26 -10.08
N VAL A 609 0.94 23.37 -10.67
CA VAL A 609 1.39 22.50 -11.75
C VAL A 609 1.42 23.27 -13.07
N VAL A 610 2.56 23.23 -13.75
CA VAL A 610 2.76 23.69 -15.12
C VAL A 610 3.16 22.49 -15.96
N VAL A 611 2.31 22.15 -16.93
CA VAL A 611 2.50 20.94 -17.75
C VAL A 611 3.53 21.23 -18.84
N VAL A 612 4.50 20.31 -19.02
CA VAL A 612 5.48 20.33 -20.11
C VAL A 612 5.03 19.37 -21.20
N ASP A 613 5.06 19.80 -22.44
CA ASP A 613 4.66 19.01 -23.60
C ASP A 613 5.66 17.89 -23.91
N THR A 614 5.19 16.87 -24.64
CA THR A 614 6.02 15.82 -25.23
C THR A 614 6.19 16.08 -26.73
N ASP A 615 7.31 15.61 -27.27
CA ASP A 615 7.57 15.60 -28.72
C ASP A 615 6.79 14.46 -29.42
N GLU A 616 6.93 14.32 -30.73
CA GLU A 616 6.28 13.30 -31.55
C GLU A 616 6.78 11.86 -31.24
N HIS A 617 7.94 11.74 -30.59
CA HIS A 617 8.52 10.47 -30.19
C HIS A 617 8.17 10.10 -28.72
N GLY A 618 7.39 10.93 -28.04
CA GLY A 618 6.98 10.71 -26.65
C GLY A 618 8.00 11.15 -25.61
N ASN A 619 9.08 11.83 -25.99
CA ASN A 619 10.07 12.42 -25.08
C ASN A 619 9.58 13.77 -24.55
N VAL A 620 10.19 14.26 -23.47
CA VAL A 620 9.98 15.62 -23.00
C VAL A 620 10.43 16.61 -24.06
N ASN A 621 9.57 17.55 -24.44
CA ASN A 621 9.92 18.62 -25.37
C ASN A 621 10.88 19.60 -24.67
N ILE A 622 12.16 19.55 -25.04
CA ILE A 622 13.23 20.31 -24.39
C ILE A 622 13.04 21.83 -24.60
N ASP A 623 12.57 22.26 -25.78
CA ASP A 623 12.34 23.67 -26.05
C ASP A 623 11.20 24.24 -25.21
N ASP A 624 10.10 23.49 -25.06
CA ASP A 624 8.96 23.86 -24.18
C ASP A 624 9.40 23.86 -22.71
N LEU A 625 10.16 22.83 -22.29
CA LEU A 625 10.72 22.77 -20.93
C LEU A 625 11.57 24.00 -20.62
N LYS A 626 12.50 24.36 -21.51
CA LYS A 626 13.39 25.51 -21.36
C LYS A 626 12.61 26.79 -21.26
N ALA A 627 11.69 27.01 -22.18
CA ALA A 627 10.84 28.21 -22.19
C ALA A 627 10.05 28.36 -20.89
N LYS A 628 9.45 27.29 -20.37
CA LYS A 628 8.69 27.28 -19.12
C LYS A 628 9.58 27.45 -17.88
N ALA A 629 10.76 26.83 -17.86
CA ALA A 629 11.72 26.98 -16.77
C ALA A 629 12.20 28.44 -16.68
N GLU A 630 12.57 29.04 -17.81
CA GLU A 630 12.97 30.45 -17.87
C GLU A 630 11.82 31.39 -17.50
N GLN A 631 10.61 31.15 -18.00
CA GLN A 631 9.42 31.96 -17.67
C GLN A 631 9.12 31.97 -16.16
N HIS A 632 9.37 30.85 -15.48
CA HIS A 632 9.06 30.69 -14.06
C HIS A 632 10.29 30.69 -13.15
N ARG A 633 11.44 31.11 -13.63
CA ARG A 633 12.74 31.05 -12.96
C ARG A 633 12.70 31.46 -11.49
N ASP A 634 12.05 32.56 -11.16
CA ASP A 634 11.98 33.10 -9.80
C ASP A 634 11.07 32.27 -8.88
N ALA A 635 10.12 31.54 -9.46
CA ALA A 635 9.11 30.76 -8.74
C ALA A 635 9.24 29.24 -8.93
N LEU A 636 10.21 28.76 -9.72
CA LEU A 636 10.39 27.35 -10.02
C LEU A 636 10.88 26.60 -8.78
N SER A 637 10.04 25.70 -8.27
CA SER A 637 10.37 24.82 -7.14
C SER A 637 11.03 23.53 -7.63
N ALA A 638 10.37 22.82 -8.53
CA ALA A 638 10.86 21.52 -8.98
C ALA A 638 10.29 21.09 -10.33
N ILE A 639 10.89 20.05 -10.90
CA ILE A 639 10.27 19.18 -11.89
C ILE A 639 9.97 17.83 -11.24
N MET A 640 8.86 17.18 -11.62
CA MET A 640 8.60 15.77 -11.32
C MET A 640 8.66 14.97 -12.62
N ILE A 641 9.65 14.09 -12.75
CA ILE A 641 9.92 13.31 -13.97
C ILE A 641 10.05 11.82 -13.66
N THR A 642 9.50 10.96 -14.52
CA THR A 642 9.68 9.51 -14.47
C THR A 642 10.79 9.09 -15.44
N TYR A 643 11.71 8.24 -15.03
CA TYR A 643 12.79 7.77 -15.90
C TYR A 643 13.06 6.26 -15.72
N PRO A 644 13.26 5.45 -16.83
CA PRO A 644 12.85 5.77 -18.20
C PRO A 644 11.41 6.27 -18.26
N SER A 645 11.05 6.98 -19.34
CA SER A 645 9.72 7.58 -19.44
C SER A 645 8.61 6.52 -19.40
N THR A 646 7.40 6.89 -18.94
CA THR A 646 6.23 6.01 -18.97
C THR A 646 5.77 5.65 -20.40
N HIS A 647 6.46 6.12 -21.42
CA HIS A 647 6.29 5.68 -22.81
C HIS A 647 7.18 4.47 -23.16
N GLY A 648 7.93 3.94 -22.16
CA GLY A 648 8.83 2.80 -22.35
C GLY A 648 10.13 3.15 -23.09
N VAL A 649 10.62 4.39 -22.96
CA VAL A 649 11.78 4.89 -23.71
C VAL A 649 12.80 5.54 -22.79
N TYR A 650 14.09 5.29 -23.04
CA TYR A 650 15.18 6.05 -22.45
C TYR A 650 15.33 7.40 -23.18
N GLU A 651 14.98 8.48 -22.53
CA GLU A 651 15.19 9.82 -23.06
C GLU A 651 16.68 10.20 -23.00
N GLU A 652 17.32 10.45 -24.15
CA GLU A 652 18.73 10.82 -24.23
C GLU A 652 19.03 12.14 -23.53
N GLY A 653 18.05 13.05 -23.52
CA GLY A 653 18.15 14.41 -22.97
C GLY A 653 18.02 14.54 -21.46
N ILE A 654 17.96 13.45 -20.70
CA ILE A 654 17.70 13.51 -19.23
C ILE A 654 18.69 14.41 -18.48
N ARG A 655 19.99 14.39 -18.83
CA ARG A 655 21.00 15.26 -18.20
C ARG A 655 20.73 16.74 -18.51
N ASP A 656 20.31 17.06 -19.73
CA ASP A 656 19.95 18.43 -20.12
C ASP A 656 18.68 18.89 -19.41
N ILE A 657 17.68 18.01 -19.25
CA ILE A 657 16.49 18.29 -18.46
C ILE A 657 16.88 18.69 -17.05
N CYS A 658 17.67 17.88 -16.36
CA CYS A 658 18.14 18.17 -15.00
C CYS A 658 18.91 19.49 -14.93
N ARG A 659 19.84 19.72 -15.84
CA ARG A 659 20.65 20.94 -15.92
C ARG A 659 19.77 22.18 -16.12
N ILE A 660 18.80 22.17 -17.05
CA ILE A 660 17.88 23.27 -17.27
C ILE A 660 17.13 23.64 -16.00
N ILE A 661 16.66 22.66 -15.25
CA ILE A 661 15.93 22.88 -13.99
C ILE A 661 16.85 23.54 -12.95
N HIS A 662 18.07 23.00 -12.75
CA HIS A 662 19.05 23.55 -11.80
C HIS A 662 19.48 24.98 -12.14
N GLU A 663 19.73 25.27 -13.41
CA GLU A 663 20.12 26.61 -13.90
C GLU A 663 19.02 27.66 -13.66
N ASN A 664 17.76 27.22 -13.51
CA ASN A 664 16.61 28.06 -13.19
C ASN A 664 16.20 27.99 -11.70
N GLY A 665 17.04 27.43 -10.81
CA GLY A 665 16.87 27.41 -9.37
C GLY A 665 15.89 26.34 -8.85
N GLY A 666 15.42 25.45 -9.71
CA GLY A 666 14.55 24.32 -9.33
C GLY A 666 15.33 23.10 -8.88
N GLN A 667 14.63 22.11 -8.30
CA GLN A 667 15.14 20.80 -7.91
C GLN A 667 14.54 19.72 -8.79
N VAL A 668 15.21 18.56 -8.91
CA VAL A 668 14.75 17.46 -9.73
C VAL A 668 14.27 16.32 -8.84
N TYR A 669 12.95 16.13 -8.82
CA TYR A 669 12.34 14.91 -8.29
C TYR A 669 12.22 13.88 -9.41
N MET A 670 12.80 12.70 -9.22
CA MET A 670 12.68 11.58 -10.14
C MET A 670 11.74 10.52 -9.54
N ASP A 671 10.74 10.12 -10.33
CA ASP A 671 9.84 9.03 -9.99
C ASP A 671 10.54 7.70 -10.26
N GLY A 672 10.78 6.92 -9.20
CA GLY A 672 11.50 5.64 -9.26
C GLY A 672 10.61 4.43 -9.53
N ALA A 673 9.39 4.62 -10.03
CA ALA A 673 8.52 3.51 -10.43
C ALA A 673 9.18 2.58 -11.47
N ASN A 674 10.02 3.13 -12.34
CA ASN A 674 10.73 2.43 -13.42
C ASN A 674 12.19 2.08 -13.07
N LEU A 675 12.55 2.04 -11.78
CA LEU A 675 13.92 1.72 -11.34
C LEU A 675 14.39 0.31 -11.79
N ASN A 676 13.45 -0.58 -12.12
CA ASN A 676 13.73 -1.91 -12.68
C ASN A 676 14.54 -1.87 -14.00
N ALA A 677 14.53 -0.75 -14.71
CA ALA A 677 15.29 -0.51 -15.92
C ALA A 677 16.64 0.21 -15.67
N GLN A 678 17.05 0.41 -14.42
CA GLN A 678 18.19 1.29 -14.11
C GLN A 678 19.32 0.60 -13.35
N ILE A 679 19.02 -0.39 -12.49
CA ILE A 679 20.01 -0.98 -11.57
C ILE A 679 21.20 -1.57 -12.32
N GLY A 680 22.42 -1.17 -11.91
CA GLY A 680 23.67 -1.61 -12.55
C GLY A 680 23.94 -1.02 -13.94
N ILE A 681 23.01 -0.23 -14.46
CA ILE A 681 23.13 0.45 -15.76
C ILE A 681 23.35 1.94 -15.58
N MET A 682 22.58 2.58 -14.70
CA MET A 682 22.68 3.99 -14.37
C MET A 682 22.33 4.27 -12.91
N GLN A 683 22.81 5.39 -12.39
CA GLN A 683 22.44 5.89 -11.08
C GLN A 683 21.63 7.19 -11.22
N PRO A 684 20.40 7.25 -10.70
CA PRO A 684 19.53 8.45 -10.78
C PRO A 684 20.20 9.73 -10.27
N ALA A 685 20.94 9.65 -9.16
CA ALA A 685 21.64 10.79 -8.60
C ALA A 685 22.74 11.34 -9.53
N GLU A 686 23.41 10.47 -10.30
CA GLU A 686 24.50 10.84 -11.20
C GLU A 686 24.02 11.49 -12.51
N VAL A 687 22.78 11.24 -12.90
CA VAL A 687 22.17 11.93 -14.05
C VAL A 687 21.56 13.27 -13.68
N GLY A 688 21.50 13.61 -12.40
CA GLY A 688 21.08 14.93 -11.90
C GLY A 688 19.80 14.95 -11.07
N ALA A 689 19.28 13.80 -10.64
CA ALA A 689 18.16 13.79 -9.70
C ALA A 689 18.62 14.23 -8.29
N ASP A 690 17.83 15.10 -7.64
CA ASP A 690 18.09 15.55 -6.27
C ASP A 690 17.40 14.67 -5.24
N VAL A 691 16.27 14.10 -5.60
CA VAL A 691 15.52 13.13 -4.82
C VAL A 691 14.81 12.12 -5.70
N LEU A 692 14.73 10.87 -5.24
CA LEU A 692 14.01 9.77 -5.89
C LEU A 692 13.17 9.05 -4.84
N HIS A 693 11.93 8.66 -5.16
CA HIS A 693 11.28 7.61 -4.40
C HIS A 693 11.50 6.23 -5.06
N MET A 694 11.53 5.19 -4.25
CA MET A 694 11.68 3.80 -4.70
C MET A 694 10.43 3.00 -4.33
N ASN A 695 9.87 2.27 -5.30
CA ASN A 695 8.79 1.33 -5.01
C ASN A 695 9.40 -0.04 -4.72
N LEU A 696 9.55 -0.41 -3.43
CA LEU A 696 10.09 -1.73 -3.08
C LEU A 696 9.15 -2.86 -3.49
N HIS A 697 7.86 -2.56 -3.64
CA HIS A 697 6.83 -3.49 -4.16
C HIS A 697 6.79 -3.58 -5.70
N LYS A 698 7.78 -3.05 -6.39
CA LYS A 698 8.01 -3.19 -7.83
C LYS A 698 9.38 -3.81 -8.08
N THR A 699 10.42 -2.99 -8.08
CA THR A 699 11.79 -3.39 -8.41
C THR A 699 12.43 -4.38 -7.43
N PHE A 700 12.00 -4.38 -6.15
CA PHE A 700 12.67 -5.10 -5.06
C PHE A 700 11.82 -6.21 -4.41
N CYS A 701 10.98 -6.85 -5.18
CA CYS A 701 10.25 -8.09 -4.85
C CYS A 701 9.24 -8.04 -3.70
N ILE A 702 8.97 -6.92 -3.03
CA ILE A 702 7.84 -6.88 -2.10
C ILE A 702 6.56 -7.12 -2.91
N PRO A 703 5.69 -8.07 -2.52
CA PRO A 703 4.52 -8.42 -3.31
C PRO A 703 3.46 -7.32 -3.31
N HIS A 704 2.64 -7.28 -4.37
CA HIS A 704 1.57 -6.29 -4.49
C HIS A 704 0.34 -6.57 -3.63
N GLY A 705 0.14 -7.80 -3.15
CA GLY A 705 -0.86 -8.19 -2.16
C GLY A 705 -2.28 -7.75 -2.46
N GLY A 706 -2.67 -7.69 -3.73
CA GLY A 706 -3.97 -7.16 -4.15
C GLY A 706 -4.09 -5.63 -4.13
N GLY A 707 -2.94 -4.91 -4.14
CA GLY A 707 -2.89 -3.45 -4.14
C GLY A 707 -2.18 -2.83 -2.92
N GLY A 708 -1.31 -3.54 -2.32
CA GLY A 708 -0.50 -3.34 -1.13
C GLY A 708 -0.33 -4.68 -0.42
N PRO A 709 0.67 -4.88 0.42
CA PRO A 709 1.44 -3.91 1.21
C PRO A 709 2.40 -3.08 0.37
N GLY A 710 2.69 -1.85 0.83
CA GLY A 710 3.53 -0.90 0.13
C GLY A 710 4.70 -0.38 0.96
N MET A 711 5.78 -0.05 0.26
CA MET A 711 6.93 0.65 0.83
C MET A 711 7.54 1.56 -0.23
N GLY A 712 7.82 2.81 0.14
CA GLY A 712 8.29 3.83 -0.81
C GLY A 712 9.44 4.67 -0.25
N PRO A 713 10.62 4.08 0.09
CA PRO A 713 11.76 4.85 0.57
C PRO A 713 12.15 5.97 -0.39
N ILE A 714 12.74 7.04 0.15
CA ILE A 714 13.31 8.11 -0.66
C ILE A 714 14.82 8.17 -0.53
N GLY A 715 15.48 8.33 -1.67
CA GLY A 715 16.90 8.66 -1.76
C GLY A 715 17.08 10.17 -1.95
N LEU A 716 18.01 10.77 -1.23
CA LEU A 716 18.21 12.22 -1.15
C LEU A 716 19.69 12.57 -1.38
N LYS A 717 19.96 13.61 -2.18
CA LYS A 717 21.27 14.26 -2.21
C LYS A 717 21.59 14.93 -0.88
N ALA A 718 22.87 15.13 -0.58
CA ALA A 718 23.38 15.65 0.68
C ALA A 718 22.71 16.94 1.16
N HIS A 719 22.39 17.88 0.25
CA HIS A 719 21.73 19.14 0.61
C HIS A 719 20.26 18.97 1.02
N LEU A 720 19.59 17.90 0.57
CA LEU A 720 18.21 17.55 0.94
C LEU A 720 18.12 16.59 2.14
N ALA A 721 19.18 15.85 2.42
CA ALA A 721 19.20 14.87 3.52
C ALA A 721 18.76 15.42 4.89
N PRO A 722 19.14 16.66 5.31
CA PRO A 722 18.67 17.24 6.55
C PRO A 722 17.16 17.48 6.64
N PHE A 723 16.47 17.44 5.51
CA PHE A 723 15.03 17.69 5.39
C PHE A 723 14.19 16.41 5.21
N ALA A 724 14.82 15.24 5.33
CA ALA A 724 14.11 13.95 5.38
C ALA A 724 13.08 13.94 6.53
N PRO A 725 11.99 13.14 6.42
CA PRO A 725 11.00 13.03 7.49
C PRO A 725 11.60 12.60 8.83
N GLY A 726 11.33 13.36 9.90
CA GLY A 726 11.58 12.98 11.29
C GLY A 726 10.38 12.27 11.90
N HIS A 727 10.46 11.94 13.21
CA HIS A 727 9.36 11.30 13.93
C HIS A 727 9.36 11.68 15.41
N VAL A 728 8.18 11.93 15.99
CA VAL A 728 8.04 12.45 17.35
C VAL A 728 8.40 11.44 18.46
N LEU A 729 8.28 10.14 18.19
CA LEU A 729 8.46 9.06 19.18
C LEU A 729 9.73 8.21 18.94
N THR A 730 10.37 8.32 17.80
CA THR A 730 11.49 7.46 17.42
C THR A 730 12.56 8.27 16.73
N ASP A 731 13.84 8.09 17.12
CA ASP A 731 14.94 8.69 16.40
C ASP A 731 15.12 8.02 15.03
N THR A 732 14.95 8.81 13.97
CA THR A 732 15.16 8.38 12.58
C THR A 732 16.57 8.66 12.08
N HIS A 733 17.45 9.18 12.96
CA HIS A 733 18.77 9.74 12.58
C HIS A 733 18.68 10.85 11.51
N SER A 734 17.49 11.38 11.27
CA SER A 734 17.28 12.55 10.43
C SER A 734 17.61 13.83 11.22
N ALA A 735 18.31 14.77 10.62
CA ALA A 735 18.59 16.07 11.22
C ALA A 735 17.32 16.89 11.52
N SER A 736 16.20 16.55 10.94
CA SER A 736 14.89 17.15 11.20
C SER A 736 14.17 16.44 12.36
N ALA A 737 14.72 16.50 13.57
CA ALA A 737 14.08 15.95 14.76
C ALA A 737 12.66 16.52 14.95
N GLY A 738 11.66 15.62 15.07
CA GLY A 738 10.28 15.92 15.46
C GLY A 738 9.41 16.70 14.45
N GLN A 739 8.11 16.48 14.53
CA GLN A 739 7.04 17.27 13.87
C GLN A 739 7.11 17.37 12.33
N THR A 740 7.59 16.33 11.66
CA THR A 740 7.69 16.28 10.20
C THR A 740 7.35 14.89 9.64
N ALA A 741 6.70 14.06 10.45
CA ALA A 741 6.34 12.73 10.07
C ALA A 741 5.37 12.71 8.89
N VAL A 742 5.52 11.71 8.04
CA VAL A 742 4.64 11.44 6.89
C VAL A 742 3.85 10.14 7.05
N ALA A 743 4.27 9.29 7.98
CA ALA A 743 3.61 8.05 8.35
C ALA A 743 3.57 7.88 9.87
N ALA A 744 2.67 7.02 10.36
CA ALA A 744 2.49 6.77 11.79
C ALA A 744 3.71 6.09 12.44
N ALA A 745 4.46 5.29 11.70
CA ALA A 745 5.68 4.64 12.17
C ALA A 745 6.93 5.23 11.51
N ALA A 746 8.01 5.31 12.28
CA ALA A 746 9.26 5.95 11.86
C ALA A 746 9.93 5.29 10.64
N PHE A 747 9.71 3.98 10.45
CA PHE A 747 10.29 3.19 9.35
C PHE A 747 9.21 2.57 8.46
N GLY A 748 8.05 3.20 8.37
CA GLY A 748 6.96 2.81 7.49
C GLY A 748 6.48 1.37 7.72
N SER A 749 6.48 0.58 6.66
CA SER A 749 6.09 -0.84 6.68
C SER A 749 7.30 -1.74 6.95
N ALA A 750 7.93 -1.61 8.11
CA ALA A 750 9.24 -2.18 8.39
C ALA A 750 9.31 -3.72 8.30
N SER A 751 8.23 -4.44 8.66
CA SER A 751 8.28 -5.93 8.70
C SER A 751 8.39 -6.59 7.33
N ILE A 752 8.18 -5.83 6.24
CA ILE A 752 8.35 -6.36 4.87
C ILE A 752 9.70 -5.99 4.23
N LEU A 753 10.53 -5.21 4.91
CA LEU A 753 11.89 -4.91 4.46
C LEU A 753 12.79 -6.15 4.33
N PRO A 754 12.65 -7.20 5.17
CA PRO A 754 13.37 -8.44 4.99
C PRO A 754 13.24 -9.06 3.59
N ILE A 755 12.11 -8.87 2.91
CA ILE A 755 11.91 -9.36 1.53
C ILE A 755 12.93 -8.74 0.58
N THR A 756 13.05 -7.43 0.60
CA THR A 756 14.02 -6.69 -0.23
C THR A 756 15.45 -7.01 0.18
N TRP A 757 15.74 -7.12 1.48
CA TRP A 757 17.07 -7.50 1.97
C TRP A 757 17.48 -8.88 1.45
N MET A 758 16.57 -9.87 1.49
CA MET A 758 16.79 -11.22 0.97
C MET A 758 17.04 -11.19 -0.54
N TYR A 759 16.21 -10.46 -1.29
CA TYR A 759 16.38 -10.32 -2.74
C TYR A 759 17.75 -9.73 -3.10
N LEU A 760 18.14 -8.60 -2.50
CA LEU A 760 19.43 -7.96 -2.74
C LEU A 760 20.61 -8.87 -2.37
N THR A 761 20.48 -9.60 -1.25
CA THR A 761 21.53 -10.48 -0.75
C THR A 761 21.69 -11.74 -1.60
N MET A 762 20.60 -12.34 -2.08
CA MET A 762 20.65 -13.55 -2.91
C MET A 762 21.01 -13.24 -4.37
N MET A 763 20.64 -12.07 -4.89
CA MET A 763 21.03 -11.64 -6.24
C MET A 763 22.49 -11.14 -6.29
N GLY A 764 22.94 -10.42 -5.26
CA GLY A 764 24.26 -9.79 -5.24
C GLY A 764 24.49 -8.82 -6.41
N LYS A 765 25.70 -8.28 -6.51
CA LYS A 765 26.02 -7.26 -7.53
C LYS A 765 25.73 -7.72 -8.96
N GLN A 766 26.13 -8.94 -9.31
CA GLN A 766 25.98 -9.48 -10.67
C GLN A 766 24.50 -9.79 -10.99
N GLY A 767 23.79 -10.45 -10.06
CA GLY A 767 22.39 -10.78 -10.26
C GLY A 767 21.51 -9.54 -10.40
N MET A 768 21.76 -8.48 -9.63
CA MET A 768 21.01 -7.23 -9.73
C MET A 768 21.20 -6.52 -11.10
N GLU A 769 22.41 -6.48 -11.61
CA GLU A 769 22.68 -5.96 -12.95
C GLU A 769 22.01 -6.82 -14.03
N GLN A 770 22.13 -8.14 -13.92
CA GLN A 770 21.51 -9.06 -14.87
C GLN A 770 19.97 -8.95 -14.84
N ALA A 771 19.36 -8.76 -13.70
CA ALA A 771 17.91 -8.56 -13.62
C ALA A 771 17.43 -7.38 -14.49
N THR A 772 18.14 -6.26 -14.46
CA THR A 772 17.83 -5.11 -15.32
C THR A 772 18.03 -5.45 -16.81
N ARG A 773 19.15 -6.07 -17.16
CA ARG A 773 19.44 -6.46 -18.54
C ARG A 773 18.37 -7.41 -19.10
N TRP A 774 17.90 -8.36 -18.27
CA TRP A 774 16.83 -9.30 -18.62
C TRP A 774 15.47 -8.61 -18.74
N ALA A 775 15.16 -7.64 -17.87
CA ALA A 775 13.94 -6.86 -18.00
C ALA A 775 13.88 -6.12 -19.35
N LEU A 776 15.00 -5.54 -19.79
CA LEU A 776 15.10 -4.92 -21.11
C LEU A 776 14.96 -5.95 -22.23
N LEU A 777 15.63 -7.11 -22.12
CA LEU A 777 15.62 -8.17 -23.12
C LEU A 777 14.21 -8.72 -23.33
N ASN A 778 13.51 -9.07 -22.25
CA ASN A 778 12.14 -9.60 -22.29
C ASN A 778 11.15 -8.60 -22.90
N ALA A 779 11.23 -7.32 -22.52
CA ALA A 779 10.37 -6.28 -23.09
C ALA A 779 10.60 -6.09 -24.60
N ASN A 780 11.86 -6.08 -25.03
CA ASN A 780 12.22 -5.96 -26.45
C ASN A 780 11.81 -7.19 -27.25
N TYR A 781 11.93 -8.40 -26.67
CA TYR A 781 11.43 -9.63 -27.29
C TYR A 781 9.92 -9.56 -27.53
N VAL A 782 9.14 -9.20 -26.51
CA VAL A 782 7.69 -9.05 -26.64
C VAL A 782 7.35 -7.96 -27.65
N ALA A 783 7.97 -6.80 -27.60
CA ALA A 783 7.75 -5.70 -28.54
C ALA A 783 8.04 -6.11 -29.99
N LYS A 784 9.16 -6.82 -30.23
CA LYS A 784 9.51 -7.32 -31.56
C LYS A 784 8.50 -8.32 -32.11
N ARG A 785 8.11 -9.29 -31.27
CA ARG A 785 7.21 -10.38 -31.67
C ARG A 785 5.76 -9.92 -31.87
N LEU A 786 5.31 -8.92 -31.11
CA LEU A 786 3.98 -8.32 -31.27
C LEU A 786 3.94 -7.25 -32.35
N GLY A 787 5.06 -6.57 -32.61
CA GLY A 787 5.13 -5.46 -33.57
C GLY A 787 4.76 -5.81 -35.01
N GLU A 788 4.71 -7.09 -35.35
CA GLU A 788 4.24 -7.58 -36.64
C GLU A 788 2.71 -7.45 -36.79
N ASP A 789 1.95 -7.58 -35.67
CA ASP A 789 0.50 -7.59 -35.61
C ASP A 789 -0.08 -6.32 -34.98
N TYR A 790 0.69 -5.70 -34.08
CA TYR A 790 0.30 -4.53 -33.28
C TYR A 790 1.43 -3.51 -33.32
N PRO A 791 1.24 -2.30 -33.91
CA PRO A 791 2.31 -1.30 -33.94
C PRO A 791 2.79 -0.93 -32.52
N VAL A 792 4.10 -0.94 -32.31
CA VAL A 792 4.74 -0.39 -31.10
C VAL A 792 4.78 1.12 -31.25
N LEU A 793 4.14 1.85 -30.34
CA LEU A 793 3.89 3.28 -30.51
C LEU A 793 5.14 4.14 -30.34
N TYR A 794 5.97 3.82 -29.33
CA TYR A 794 7.20 4.57 -29.05
C TYR A 794 8.41 3.66 -28.95
N THR A 795 9.51 4.09 -29.53
CA THR A 795 10.81 3.39 -29.47
C THR A 795 11.94 4.41 -29.41
N GLY A 796 13.10 4.00 -28.87
CA GLY A 796 14.33 4.76 -28.97
C GLY A 796 14.94 4.73 -30.38
N LYS A 797 16.11 5.37 -30.55
CA LYS A 797 16.80 5.53 -31.84
C LYS A 797 16.95 4.26 -32.66
N ASN A 798 17.22 3.12 -32.03
CA ASN A 798 17.47 1.85 -32.68
C ASN A 798 16.21 0.96 -32.77
N GLY A 799 15.01 1.54 -32.63
CA GLY A 799 13.76 0.77 -32.59
C GLY A 799 13.63 -0.10 -31.34
N ARG A 800 14.37 0.19 -30.26
CA ARG A 800 14.36 -0.53 -29.01
C ARG A 800 13.49 0.19 -27.97
N VAL A 801 12.86 -0.60 -27.07
CA VAL A 801 12.15 -0.11 -25.90
C VAL A 801 13.00 -0.31 -24.63
N ALA A 802 12.62 0.32 -23.53
CA ALA A 802 13.21 0.03 -22.23
C ALA A 802 12.67 -1.30 -21.66
N HIS A 803 12.21 -1.35 -20.41
CA HIS A 803 11.67 -2.55 -19.76
C HIS A 803 10.18 -2.79 -20.03
N GLU A 804 9.52 -1.91 -20.77
CA GLU A 804 8.09 -1.94 -21.11
C GLU A 804 7.85 -1.37 -22.50
N CYS A 805 6.71 -1.70 -23.11
CA CYS A 805 6.33 -1.18 -24.42
C CYS A 805 4.86 -0.83 -24.48
N ILE A 806 4.50 0.09 -25.39
CA ILE A 806 3.11 0.46 -25.68
C ILE A 806 2.74 -0.04 -27.07
N VAL A 807 1.71 -0.89 -27.16
CA VAL A 807 1.14 -1.33 -28.43
C VAL A 807 -0.12 -0.53 -28.75
N ASP A 808 -0.23 -0.06 -30.02
CA ASP A 808 -1.30 0.79 -30.50
C ASP A 808 -2.44 -0.04 -31.10
N LEU A 809 -3.62 0.05 -30.52
CA LEU A 809 -4.83 -0.65 -30.96
C LEU A 809 -5.81 0.25 -31.73
N ARG A 810 -5.51 1.54 -31.88
CA ARG A 810 -6.38 2.50 -32.54
C ARG A 810 -6.65 2.18 -34.02
N PRO A 811 -5.66 1.74 -34.81
CA PRO A 811 -5.93 1.29 -36.18
C PRO A 811 -6.89 0.11 -36.23
N LEU A 812 -6.66 -0.89 -35.39
CA LEU A 812 -7.49 -2.08 -35.28
C LEU A 812 -8.93 -1.74 -34.89
N LYS A 813 -9.11 -0.83 -33.93
CA LYS A 813 -10.44 -0.33 -33.52
C LYS A 813 -11.16 0.40 -34.67
N ALA A 814 -10.44 1.19 -35.47
CA ALA A 814 -11.02 1.93 -36.58
C ALA A 814 -11.60 0.99 -37.68
N GLU A 815 -10.95 -0.15 -37.90
CA GLU A 815 -11.32 -1.13 -38.93
C GLU A 815 -12.40 -2.10 -38.44
N SER A 816 -12.22 -2.69 -37.26
CA SER A 816 -13.11 -3.76 -36.75
C SER A 816 -14.23 -3.25 -35.83
N GLY A 817 -14.00 -2.11 -35.12
CA GLY A 817 -14.83 -1.67 -34.01
C GLY A 817 -14.45 -2.28 -32.66
N ILE A 818 -13.55 -3.27 -32.62
CA ILE A 818 -13.07 -3.92 -31.39
C ILE A 818 -12.17 -2.96 -30.60
N THR A 819 -12.50 -2.79 -29.33
CA THR A 819 -11.80 -1.85 -28.45
C THR A 819 -10.65 -2.51 -27.68
N GLU A 820 -9.76 -1.69 -27.16
CA GLU A 820 -8.69 -2.12 -26.22
C GLU A 820 -9.26 -2.84 -24.99
N THR A 821 -10.47 -2.45 -24.56
CA THR A 821 -11.18 -3.12 -23.46
C THR A 821 -11.64 -4.52 -23.85
N ASP A 822 -12.14 -4.71 -25.08
CA ASP A 822 -12.57 -6.03 -25.57
C ASP A 822 -11.39 -7.01 -25.63
N ILE A 823 -10.23 -6.54 -26.12
CA ILE A 823 -8.99 -7.33 -26.13
C ILE A 823 -8.54 -7.68 -24.70
N ALA A 824 -8.60 -6.73 -23.78
CA ALA A 824 -8.26 -6.97 -22.38
C ALA A 824 -9.18 -8.01 -21.72
N LYS A 825 -10.49 -7.93 -21.97
CA LYS A 825 -11.46 -8.93 -21.47
C LYS A 825 -11.25 -10.30 -22.13
N ARG A 826 -10.91 -10.31 -23.43
CA ARG A 826 -10.63 -11.56 -24.15
C ARG A 826 -9.39 -12.27 -23.62
N LEU A 827 -8.34 -11.56 -23.20
CA LEU A 827 -7.15 -12.15 -22.56
C LEU A 827 -7.49 -12.95 -21.30
N MET A 828 -8.55 -12.61 -20.57
CA MET A 828 -9.01 -13.37 -19.40
C MET A 828 -9.46 -14.79 -19.79
N ASP A 829 -10.09 -14.98 -20.97
CA ASP A 829 -10.43 -16.30 -21.48
C ASP A 829 -9.19 -17.15 -21.81
N TYR A 830 -8.07 -16.50 -22.14
CA TYR A 830 -6.78 -17.14 -22.34
C TYR A 830 -6.01 -17.40 -21.03
N GLY A 831 -6.57 -16.99 -19.88
CA GLY A 831 -5.98 -17.17 -18.56
C GLY A 831 -4.91 -16.13 -18.18
N PHE A 832 -4.99 -14.93 -18.77
CA PHE A 832 -4.09 -13.82 -18.46
C PHE A 832 -4.83 -12.65 -17.81
N HIS A 833 -4.15 -12.03 -16.84
CA HIS A 833 -4.44 -10.66 -16.46
C HIS A 833 -3.99 -9.76 -17.62
N ALA A 834 -4.89 -8.91 -18.13
CA ALA A 834 -4.53 -8.02 -19.23
C ALA A 834 -3.46 -6.99 -18.79
N PRO A 835 -2.64 -6.51 -19.74
CA PRO A 835 -1.77 -5.34 -19.53
C PRO A 835 -2.56 -4.09 -19.15
N THR A 836 -1.86 -3.02 -18.82
CA THR A 836 -2.49 -1.73 -18.49
C THR A 836 -3.15 -1.13 -19.72
N VAL A 837 -4.46 -0.85 -19.61
CA VAL A 837 -5.33 -0.41 -20.72
C VAL A 837 -5.39 1.12 -20.75
N SER A 838 -5.22 1.71 -21.93
CA SER A 838 -5.38 3.16 -22.17
C SER A 838 -4.62 4.06 -21.19
N PHE A 839 -3.52 3.57 -20.67
CA PHE A 839 -2.67 4.30 -19.74
C PHE A 839 -1.64 5.12 -20.50
N ARG A 840 -1.59 6.41 -20.25
CA ARG A 840 -0.89 7.48 -20.99
C ARG A 840 -1.50 7.78 -22.35
N VAL A 841 -1.74 6.81 -23.19
CA VAL A 841 -2.34 6.99 -24.51
C VAL A 841 -3.62 6.18 -24.60
N ALA A 842 -4.72 6.85 -24.89
CA ALA A 842 -6.01 6.17 -25.07
C ALA A 842 -5.96 5.22 -26.28
N GLY A 843 -6.59 4.05 -26.16
CA GLY A 843 -6.64 3.07 -27.23
C GLY A 843 -5.37 2.21 -27.36
N THR A 844 -4.61 2.05 -26.29
CA THR A 844 -3.35 1.28 -26.27
C THR A 844 -3.33 0.26 -25.13
N LEU A 845 -2.41 -0.71 -25.22
CA LEU A 845 -2.00 -1.58 -24.12
C LEU A 845 -0.53 -1.31 -23.77
N MET A 846 -0.24 -1.20 -22.48
CA MET A 846 1.11 -1.03 -21.97
C MET A 846 1.57 -2.31 -21.29
N ILE A 847 2.67 -2.89 -21.77
CA ILE A 847 3.13 -4.23 -21.42
C ILE A 847 4.50 -4.15 -20.77
N GLU A 848 4.62 -4.66 -19.53
CA GLU A 848 5.88 -4.85 -18.81
C GLU A 848 5.98 -6.34 -18.42
N PRO A 849 6.81 -7.16 -19.10
CA PRO A 849 6.88 -8.60 -18.85
C PRO A 849 7.78 -8.98 -17.66
N THR A 850 8.54 -8.08 -17.10
CA THR A 850 9.57 -8.28 -16.06
C THR A 850 10.72 -9.24 -16.47
N GLU A 851 11.78 -9.29 -15.65
CA GLU A 851 12.93 -10.18 -15.85
C GLU A 851 12.67 -11.61 -15.36
N SER A 852 11.72 -11.81 -14.45
CA SER A 852 11.49 -13.10 -13.80
C SER A 852 10.63 -14.07 -14.65
N GLU A 853 10.12 -13.60 -15.78
CA GLU A 853 9.30 -14.44 -16.67
C GLU A 853 10.16 -15.20 -17.68
N SER A 854 9.85 -16.48 -17.85
CA SER A 854 10.53 -17.33 -18.82
C SER A 854 10.06 -17.05 -20.26
N LYS A 855 10.93 -17.35 -21.24
CA LYS A 855 10.56 -17.28 -22.66
C LYS A 855 9.29 -18.08 -22.97
N ALA A 856 9.10 -19.24 -22.33
CA ALA A 856 7.91 -20.07 -22.52
C ALA A 856 6.63 -19.34 -22.12
N GLU A 857 6.65 -18.58 -20.99
CA GLU A 857 5.52 -17.77 -20.56
C GLU A 857 5.31 -16.54 -21.45
N LEU A 858 6.38 -15.90 -21.89
CA LEU A 858 6.32 -14.80 -22.88
C LEU A 858 5.70 -15.28 -24.20
N ASP A 859 6.13 -16.44 -24.69
CA ASP A 859 5.59 -17.03 -25.93
C ASP A 859 4.10 -17.39 -25.78
N ARG A 860 3.68 -17.89 -24.62
CA ARG A 860 2.27 -18.16 -24.32
C ARG A 860 1.41 -16.89 -24.38
N PHE A 861 1.91 -15.78 -23.80
CA PHE A 861 1.25 -14.48 -23.85
C PHE A 861 1.20 -13.91 -25.27
N ILE A 862 2.32 -13.98 -26.01
CA ILE A 862 2.42 -13.53 -27.41
C ILE A 862 1.45 -14.34 -28.29
N ALA A 863 1.40 -15.66 -28.10
CA ALA A 863 0.48 -16.52 -28.86
C ALA A 863 -1.00 -16.16 -28.61
N ALA A 864 -1.36 -15.82 -27.35
CA ALA A 864 -2.70 -15.36 -27.02
C ALA A 864 -3.06 -14.08 -27.79
N LEU A 865 -2.18 -13.06 -27.76
CA LEU A 865 -2.43 -11.81 -28.48
C LEU A 865 -2.48 -12.01 -30.01
N LYS A 866 -1.58 -12.83 -30.57
CA LYS A 866 -1.62 -13.17 -32.02
C LYS A 866 -2.92 -13.88 -32.40
N GLN A 867 -3.41 -14.80 -31.58
CA GLN A 867 -4.70 -15.45 -31.83
C GLN A 867 -5.88 -14.46 -31.72
N ILE A 868 -5.84 -13.54 -30.75
CA ILE A 868 -6.82 -12.46 -30.62
C ILE A 868 -6.81 -11.58 -31.88
N LYS A 869 -5.65 -11.31 -32.49
CA LYS A 869 -5.59 -10.60 -33.78
C LYS A 869 -6.32 -11.37 -34.88
N GLN A 870 -6.19 -12.72 -34.96
CA GLN A 870 -6.91 -13.52 -35.91
C GLN A 870 -8.45 -13.48 -35.67
N GLU A 871 -8.86 -13.43 -34.40
CA GLU A 871 -10.27 -13.25 -34.04
C GLU A 871 -10.81 -11.89 -34.50
N VAL A 872 -10.01 -10.81 -34.33
CA VAL A 872 -10.36 -9.46 -34.83
C VAL A 872 -10.52 -9.45 -36.34
N LEU A 873 -9.63 -10.14 -37.10
CA LEU A 873 -9.74 -10.26 -38.58
C LEU A 873 -11.03 -10.95 -39.03
N LYS A 874 -11.55 -11.89 -38.24
CA LYS A 874 -12.87 -12.51 -38.51
C LYS A 874 -14.01 -11.49 -38.37
N VAL A 875 -13.91 -10.56 -37.43
CA VAL A 875 -14.86 -9.45 -37.28
C VAL A 875 -14.76 -8.46 -38.44
N GLU A 876 -13.53 -8.10 -38.82
CA GLU A 876 -13.26 -7.19 -39.95
C GLU A 876 -13.83 -7.76 -41.27
N SER A 877 -13.64 -9.06 -41.54
CA SER A 877 -14.12 -9.73 -42.73
C SER A 877 -15.65 -9.95 -42.77
N GLY A 878 -16.32 -9.73 -41.62
CA GLY A 878 -17.75 -10.01 -41.49
C GLY A 878 -18.09 -11.50 -41.29
N GLU A 879 -17.09 -12.37 -41.02
CA GLU A 879 -17.33 -13.76 -40.61
C GLU A 879 -18.06 -13.80 -39.27
N TRP A 880 -17.67 -12.90 -38.34
CA TRP A 880 -18.37 -12.69 -37.08
C TRP A 880 -19.02 -11.31 -37.05
N PRO A 881 -20.26 -11.18 -36.53
CA PRO A 881 -20.90 -9.88 -36.31
C PRO A 881 -20.13 -9.00 -35.36
N LYS A 882 -20.15 -7.67 -35.55
CA LYS A 882 -19.46 -6.70 -34.70
C LYS A 882 -20.00 -6.68 -33.27
N ASP A 883 -21.24 -6.98 -33.06
CA ASP A 883 -21.97 -6.95 -31.79
C ASP A 883 -22.17 -8.32 -31.15
N ASP A 884 -21.78 -9.41 -31.82
CA ASP A 884 -21.86 -10.78 -31.27
C ASP A 884 -20.67 -11.64 -31.74
N ASN A 885 -19.58 -11.59 -30.98
CA ASN A 885 -18.33 -12.31 -31.21
C ASN A 885 -17.60 -12.60 -29.92
N PRO A 886 -16.58 -13.49 -29.90
CA PRO A 886 -15.88 -13.85 -28.67
C PRO A 886 -15.21 -12.68 -27.93
N LEU A 887 -14.86 -11.58 -28.61
CA LEU A 887 -14.18 -10.44 -27.99
C LEU A 887 -15.15 -9.54 -27.20
N VAL A 888 -16.31 -9.20 -27.81
CA VAL A 888 -17.30 -8.35 -27.14
C VAL A 888 -18.04 -9.07 -26.01
N ASN A 889 -18.16 -10.42 -26.14
CA ASN A 889 -18.80 -11.25 -25.12
C ASN A 889 -17.85 -11.74 -24.01
N ALA A 890 -16.54 -11.55 -24.17
CA ALA A 890 -15.55 -11.96 -23.17
C ALA A 890 -15.70 -11.17 -21.84
N PRO A 891 -15.32 -11.79 -20.69
CA PRO A 891 -14.90 -13.19 -20.56
C PRO A 891 -16.08 -14.15 -20.44
N HIS A 892 -15.87 -15.41 -20.86
CA HIS A 892 -16.88 -16.46 -20.82
C HIS A 892 -16.77 -17.28 -19.53
N THR A 893 -17.90 -17.46 -18.85
CA THR A 893 -18.00 -18.32 -17.65
C THR A 893 -18.34 -19.77 -18.01
N ALA A 894 -18.13 -20.69 -17.08
CA ALA A 894 -18.60 -22.07 -17.24
C ALA A 894 -20.13 -22.16 -17.43
N ALA A 895 -20.88 -21.25 -16.80
CA ALA A 895 -22.34 -21.20 -16.92
C ALA A 895 -22.77 -20.78 -18.32
N ASP A 896 -22.07 -19.87 -18.99
CA ASP A 896 -22.38 -19.42 -20.33
C ASP A 896 -22.26 -20.59 -21.34
N VAL A 897 -21.18 -21.38 -21.24
CA VAL A 897 -20.92 -22.47 -22.20
C VAL A 897 -21.71 -23.76 -21.93
N THR A 898 -22.26 -23.92 -20.73
CA THR A 898 -23.13 -25.06 -20.38
C THR A 898 -24.61 -24.77 -20.57
N GLY A 899 -24.97 -23.50 -20.77
CA GLY A 899 -26.33 -23.03 -21.04
C GLY A 899 -26.72 -23.13 -22.52
N GLU A 900 -27.78 -22.43 -22.90
CA GLU A 900 -28.14 -22.23 -24.30
C GLU A 900 -27.06 -21.42 -25.02
N TRP A 901 -26.77 -21.79 -26.27
CA TRP A 901 -25.75 -21.15 -27.08
C TRP A 901 -26.31 -20.66 -28.40
N ALA A 902 -26.55 -19.38 -28.50
CA ALA A 902 -27.12 -18.75 -29.68
C ALA A 902 -26.11 -17.91 -30.48
N HIS A 903 -24.82 -17.94 -30.08
CA HIS A 903 -23.77 -17.16 -30.72
C HIS A 903 -23.34 -17.74 -32.07
N PRO A 904 -22.88 -16.90 -33.02
CA PRO A 904 -22.42 -17.33 -34.34
C PRO A 904 -21.03 -17.99 -34.34
N TYR A 905 -20.39 -18.13 -33.17
CA TYR A 905 -19.13 -18.83 -32.98
C TYR A 905 -19.31 -20.05 -32.05
N SER A 906 -18.40 -21.00 -32.13
CA SER A 906 -18.50 -22.23 -31.34
C SER A 906 -18.12 -22.02 -29.88
N ARG A 907 -18.62 -22.89 -28.96
CA ARG A 907 -18.18 -22.94 -27.57
C ARG A 907 -16.66 -23.15 -27.43
N GLU A 908 -16.08 -23.92 -28.35
CA GLU A 908 -14.64 -24.18 -28.38
C GLU A 908 -13.85 -22.91 -28.68
N GLU A 909 -14.24 -22.15 -29.69
CA GLU A 909 -13.64 -20.85 -30.01
C GLU A 909 -13.78 -19.87 -28.83
N ALA A 910 -14.88 -19.92 -28.10
CA ALA A 910 -15.11 -19.10 -26.94
C ALA A 910 -14.12 -19.38 -25.81
N VAL A 911 -13.89 -20.63 -25.39
CA VAL A 911 -13.21 -20.96 -24.12
C VAL A 911 -11.92 -21.76 -24.27
N PHE A 912 -11.65 -22.36 -25.44
CA PHE A 912 -10.43 -23.14 -25.71
C PHE A 912 -9.73 -22.71 -27.01
N PRO A 913 -9.50 -21.42 -27.22
CA PRO A 913 -8.99 -20.90 -28.49
C PRO A 913 -7.56 -21.37 -28.85
N LEU A 914 -6.79 -21.84 -27.87
CA LEU A 914 -5.44 -22.41 -28.03
C LEU A 914 -5.27 -23.67 -27.16
N PRO A 915 -4.37 -24.60 -27.55
CA PRO A 915 -4.14 -25.85 -26.81
C PRO A 915 -3.82 -25.65 -25.33
N PHE A 916 -2.90 -24.72 -24.99
CA PHE A 916 -2.51 -24.48 -23.60
C PHE A 916 -3.65 -23.98 -22.71
N VAL A 917 -4.66 -23.33 -23.29
CA VAL A 917 -5.85 -22.90 -22.56
C VAL A 917 -6.65 -24.10 -22.09
N ARG A 918 -6.74 -25.15 -22.93
CA ARG A 918 -7.47 -26.39 -22.60
C ARG A 918 -6.79 -27.16 -21.45
N GLU A 919 -5.46 -27.13 -21.42
CA GLU A 919 -4.68 -27.85 -20.38
C GLU A 919 -4.85 -27.24 -18.99
N ASN A 920 -4.95 -25.91 -18.89
CA ASN A 920 -5.04 -25.20 -17.61
C ASN A 920 -6.03 -24.03 -17.67
N LYS A 921 -7.30 -24.32 -17.98
CA LYS A 921 -8.35 -23.29 -18.09
C LYS A 921 -8.61 -22.59 -16.76
N PHE A 922 -8.47 -21.28 -16.76
CA PHE A 922 -9.07 -20.42 -15.74
C PHE A 922 -10.51 -20.09 -16.12
N TRP A 923 -11.43 -20.29 -15.20
CA TRP A 923 -12.84 -19.98 -15.39
C TRP A 923 -13.20 -18.69 -14.61
N PRO A 924 -13.40 -17.56 -15.28
CA PRO A 924 -13.97 -16.38 -14.64
C PRO A 924 -15.30 -16.73 -13.96
N SER A 925 -15.50 -16.25 -12.74
CA SER A 925 -16.72 -16.55 -11.98
C SER A 925 -17.92 -15.67 -12.39
N VAL A 926 -17.65 -14.57 -13.07
CA VAL A 926 -18.63 -13.65 -13.68
C VAL A 926 -18.18 -13.32 -15.09
N ASN A 927 -19.11 -13.00 -15.97
CA ASN A 927 -18.79 -12.45 -17.28
C ASN A 927 -18.64 -10.92 -17.18
N ARG A 928 -18.66 -10.19 -18.28
CA ARG A 928 -18.37 -8.75 -18.35
C ARG A 928 -19.18 -7.94 -17.33
N VAL A 929 -18.49 -7.25 -16.43
CA VAL A 929 -19.12 -6.43 -15.38
C VAL A 929 -19.63 -5.11 -15.96
N ASP A 930 -20.86 -4.73 -15.59
CA ASP A 930 -21.48 -3.45 -15.95
C ASP A 930 -21.07 -2.35 -14.98
N ASP A 931 -19.99 -1.63 -15.32
CA ASP A 931 -19.47 -0.53 -14.52
C ASP A 931 -20.41 0.67 -14.45
N VAL A 932 -21.13 0.95 -15.54
CA VAL A 932 -22.06 2.08 -15.61
C VAL A 932 -23.27 1.85 -14.70
N TYR A 933 -23.82 0.63 -14.73
CA TYR A 933 -24.90 0.25 -13.82
C TYR A 933 -24.45 0.37 -12.36
N GLY A 934 -23.27 -0.16 -12.02
CA GLY A 934 -22.73 -0.12 -10.66
C GLY A 934 -22.51 1.29 -10.11
N ASP A 935 -22.05 2.23 -10.94
CA ASP A 935 -21.87 3.63 -10.52
C ASP A 935 -23.20 4.41 -10.40
N ARG A 936 -24.21 4.02 -11.17
CA ARG A 936 -25.56 4.62 -11.07
C ARG A 936 -26.37 4.05 -9.91
N ASN A 937 -26.12 2.79 -9.54
CA ASN A 937 -26.83 2.06 -8.49
C ASN A 937 -25.84 1.62 -7.40
N LEU A 938 -25.17 2.58 -6.77
CA LEU A 938 -24.05 2.32 -5.88
C LEU A 938 -24.46 1.58 -4.60
N VAL A 939 -23.97 0.35 -4.46
CA VAL A 939 -24.07 -0.48 -3.25
C VAL A 939 -22.64 -0.86 -2.84
N CYS A 940 -22.22 -0.48 -1.64
CA CYS A 940 -20.86 -0.68 -1.13
C CYS A 940 -20.84 -1.50 0.18
N THR A 941 -21.86 -2.32 0.39
CA THR A 941 -22.04 -3.18 1.56
C THR A 941 -22.26 -4.61 1.11
N CYS A 942 -22.09 -5.57 2.02
CA CYS A 942 -22.59 -6.93 1.78
C CYS A 942 -24.10 -6.90 1.48
N PRO A 943 -24.63 -7.87 0.74
CA PRO A 943 -26.08 -7.98 0.54
C PRO A 943 -26.82 -7.94 1.89
N PRO A 944 -28.02 -7.34 1.96
CA PRO A 944 -28.77 -7.32 3.21
C PRO A 944 -29.04 -8.74 3.70
N THR A 945 -29.12 -8.90 5.02
CA THR A 945 -29.31 -10.22 5.65
C THR A 945 -30.57 -10.93 5.16
N GLU A 946 -31.59 -10.18 4.84
CA GLU A 946 -32.87 -10.66 4.28
C GLU A 946 -32.71 -11.32 2.90
N ALA A 947 -31.67 -10.98 2.15
CA ALA A 947 -31.37 -11.64 0.87
C ALA A 947 -30.88 -13.09 1.02
N TYR A 948 -30.64 -13.57 2.22
CA TYR A 948 -30.20 -14.93 2.53
C TYR A 948 -31.31 -15.78 3.23
N GLU A 949 -32.53 -15.24 3.34
CA GLU A 949 -33.65 -15.89 4.04
C GLU A 949 -34.46 -16.87 3.15
N ASP A 950 -33.99 -17.22 1.95
CA ASP A 950 -34.64 -18.16 1.01
C ASP A 950 -34.27 -19.64 1.28
#